data_71bf4d233d9502aad1f371d26173f3af
#
_entry.id   71bf4d233d9502aad1f371d26173f3af
#
_cell.length_a   1.000
_cell.length_b   1.000
_cell.length_c   1.000
_cell.angle_alpha   90.00
_cell.angle_beta   90.00
_cell.angle_gamma   90.00
#
_symmetry.space_group_name_H-M   'P 1'
#
loop_
_entity.id
_entity.type
_entity.pdbx_description
1 polymer ?
#
loop_
_entity_poly.entity_id
_entity_poly.type
_entity_poly.pdbx_seq_one_letter_code
_entity_poly.pdbx_strand_id
1 'polypeptide(L)'
;MSAFFQWFVQDDWFFVSPLDWLIIILPVSFVLFMGWYARRYVVQVSDFLSAGRLCGRYLISIADIANGLSIMGLVAYVEVHYRTGFALTFWQSLTMPLGVVLSLTGFVTYRFRETKAMSFGQYIEMRYSRKLRVFASALRSTSEVLANMIRPAIAGRFFIYFFGLPQHFTVFGLEVPTFNVLIFFCLCMAIGIICMGGTLALVITDSIQGMFCYPIMAAFVAFMLYKFSWNDQIIPVLTDRVVNQSFLDPYDISELRDFNLFFVGVTLITTVINRGAWTGAGNSTSAKSPHEQKMASLLGTYRGSLTSILYILIAVGLIAYFNHKDFAVQAKQVRDTISERVAEGLFHAEKHQALRKQVVETMHKKAPLVHEIGKDMPLSEEANLDTIYLAEVKSAIDNNTIDTPEVNAGMYQQFRTLYHQMMTAVGVRHMLPPGLSGLFCLLMIMAMISTDDTRIFSSALTITQDVVMPFIRKPLTPTQHLWVIRAVAIGVGICFYIGSTMMSQLDYINLFISSMTTLWAGAGSMVMLGLYTRFGTTAGAWSSLLTGCGMALSYIGMKQYWTSFYAFLERVGWLDEFTAVVQGISKPFEPIIVWRVNPYKCFVNAYEFNLMAVLTSLIVYIVVSKLTCKEPFNLDRMLHRGKYNLDKLNQAKSAWTWRTVFSKLIGITPEYTFWDRVIARSIFVYSIIYRFIGSFLIILIWNLFQRWPQSWWSGYFLVTSMLVPGFVTVVVTFWFGIGSVIDMRQLFIDLKTRKINFLDNGQVEGNMSLADKAELEALDAGKKEEKDNAKA
;
A
#
# COMPACT_ATOMS: atom_id res chain seq x y z
N MET A 1 28.22 11.36 -26.65
CA MET A 1 27.07 12.17 -26.18
C MET A 1 26.15 12.61 -27.33
N SER A 2 26.67 13.09 -28.49
CA SER A 2 25.81 13.53 -29.62
C SER A 2 24.98 12.39 -30.25
N ALA A 3 25.51 11.19 -30.40
CA ALA A 3 24.81 10.05 -30.98
C ALA A 3 23.68 9.52 -30.06
N PHE A 4 23.90 9.55 -28.73
CA PHE A 4 22.87 9.20 -27.75
C PHE A 4 21.71 10.24 -27.74
N PHE A 5 22.04 11.54 -27.87
CA PHE A 5 21.05 12.60 -27.97
C PHE A 5 20.34 12.61 -29.32
N GLN A 6 21.02 12.31 -30.42
CA GLN A 6 20.40 12.19 -31.74
C GLN A 6 19.46 10.99 -31.86
N TRP A 7 19.79 9.88 -31.20
CA TRP A 7 18.90 8.73 -31.09
C TRP A 7 17.63 9.05 -30.29
N PHE A 8 17.73 9.94 -29.29
CA PHE A 8 16.60 10.42 -28.46
C PHE A 8 15.68 11.42 -29.21
N VAL A 9 16.15 12.05 -30.27
CA VAL A 9 15.43 13.15 -30.95
C VAL A 9 14.86 12.71 -32.32
N GLN A 10 15.33 11.61 -32.89
CA GLN A 10 15.05 11.25 -34.28
C GLN A 10 13.80 10.37 -34.50
N ASP A 11 13.28 9.76 -33.46
CA ASP A 11 12.05 8.99 -33.56
C ASP A 11 10.90 9.71 -32.83
N ASP A 12 9.74 9.77 -33.44
CA ASP A 12 8.43 10.26 -32.88
C ASP A 12 7.99 9.49 -31.60
N TRP A 13 8.90 8.72 -31.03
CA TRP A 13 8.74 7.83 -29.88
C TRP A 13 8.87 8.56 -28.53
N PHE A 14 9.57 9.72 -28.49
CA PHE A 14 9.79 10.47 -27.27
C PHE A 14 8.71 11.56 -27.12
N PHE A 15 7.63 11.17 -26.49
CA PHE A 15 6.46 12.00 -26.29
C PHE A 15 6.56 13.02 -25.13
N VAL A 16 7.73 13.31 -24.63
CA VAL A 16 7.93 14.24 -23.52
C VAL A 16 8.59 15.51 -24.05
N SER A 17 7.95 16.64 -23.85
CA SER A 17 8.50 17.93 -24.28
C SER A 17 9.78 18.27 -23.48
N PRO A 18 10.69 19.11 -24.02
CA PRO A 18 11.85 19.58 -23.26
C PRO A 18 11.46 20.26 -21.93
N LEU A 19 10.29 20.91 -21.90
CA LEU A 19 9.72 21.49 -20.69
C LEU A 19 9.41 20.42 -19.64
N ASP A 20 8.82 19.29 -20.04
CA ASP A 20 8.49 18.19 -19.17
C ASP A 20 9.75 17.58 -18.53
N TRP A 21 10.84 17.45 -19.30
CA TRP A 21 12.13 16.99 -18.78
C TRP A 21 12.71 17.95 -17.74
N LEU A 22 12.61 19.26 -17.95
CA LEU A 22 13.05 20.23 -16.94
C LEU A 22 12.23 20.10 -15.65
N ILE A 23 10.90 19.94 -15.79
CA ILE A 23 9.98 19.73 -14.66
C ILE A 23 10.34 18.46 -13.88
N ILE A 24 10.81 17.41 -14.53
CA ILE A 24 11.19 16.15 -13.89
C ILE A 24 12.58 16.24 -13.24
N ILE A 25 13.59 16.65 -14.01
CA ILE A 25 15.00 16.53 -13.59
C ILE A 25 15.31 17.46 -12.41
N LEU A 26 14.80 18.69 -12.41
CA LEU A 26 15.16 19.68 -11.38
C LEU A 26 14.68 19.27 -9.98
N PRO A 27 13.39 18.89 -9.75
CA PRO A 27 12.95 18.46 -8.42
C PRO A 27 13.55 17.12 -8.00
N VAL A 28 13.73 16.15 -8.91
CA VAL A 28 14.37 14.86 -8.58
C VAL A 28 15.81 15.08 -8.13
N SER A 29 16.56 15.92 -8.86
CA SER A 29 17.94 16.29 -8.47
C SER A 29 17.99 16.98 -7.10
N PHE A 30 17.01 17.83 -6.80
CA PHE A 30 16.90 18.50 -5.49
C PHE A 30 16.64 17.48 -4.36
N VAL A 31 15.75 16.51 -4.57
CA VAL A 31 15.50 15.43 -3.60
C VAL A 31 16.76 14.62 -3.32
N LEU A 32 17.47 14.20 -4.38
CA LEU A 32 18.74 13.45 -4.24
C LEU A 32 19.81 14.26 -3.52
N PHE A 33 19.92 15.56 -3.83
CA PHE A 33 20.84 16.48 -3.13
C PHE A 33 20.52 16.58 -1.63
N MET A 34 19.24 16.70 -1.26
CA MET A 34 18.82 16.77 0.14
C MET A 34 19.07 15.46 0.89
N GLY A 35 18.89 14.30 0.23
CA GLY A 35 19.28 13.00 0.77
C GLY A 35 20.79 12.92 1.06
N TRP A 36 21.60 13.39 0.11
CA TRP A 36 23.06 13.48 0.31
C TRP A 36 23.44 14.47 1.43
N TYR A 37 22.76 15.60 1.52
CA TYR A 37 23.00 16.58 2.60
C TYR A 37 22.67 16.01 3.97
N ALA A 38 21.60 15.25 4.11
CA ALA A 38 21.16 14.60 5.35
C ALA A 38 22.22 13.65 5.94
N ARG A 39 23.06 13.03 5.10
CA ARG A 39 24.16 12.15 5.53
C ARG A 39 25.07 12.75 6.60
N ARG A 40 25.25 14.07 6.57
CA ARG A 40 26.13 14.81 7.51
C ARG A 40 25.66 14.74 8.96
N TYR A 41 24.38 14.45 9.19
CA TYR A 41 23.75 14.42 10.51
C TYR A 41 23.61 13.01 11.10
N VAL A 42 24.02 11.98 10.37
CA VAL A 42 23.99 10.59 10.86
C VAL A 42 25.26 10.29 11.62
N VAL A 43 25.18 10.31 12.96
CA VAL A 43 26.32 10.11 13.85
C VAL A 43 26.21 8.81 14.63
N GLN A 44 24.99 8.43 15.05
CA GLN A 44 24.71 7.25 15.87
C GLN A 44 23.73 6.31 15.16
N VAL A 45 23.64 5.09 15.66
CA VAL A 45 22.77 4.05 15.07
C VAL A 45 21.29 4.44 15.09
N SER A 46 20.83 5.09 16.17
CA SER A 46 19.43 5.54 16.26
C SER A 46 19.06 6.62 15.25
N ASP A 47 20.02 7.42 14.74
CA ASP A 47 19.75 8.38 13.65
C ASP A 47 19.42 7.66 12.36
N PHE A 48 20.18 6.61 12.07
CA PHE A 48 19.99 5.80 10.88
C PHE A 48 18.72 4.93 10.96
N LEU A 49 18.39 4.39 12.14
CA LEU A 49 17.26 3.49 12.35
C LEU A 49 15.94 4.20 12.56
N SER A 50 15.92 5.36 13.22
CA SER A 50 14.71 6.04 13.68
C SER A 50 14.80 7.57 13.61
N ALA A 51 15.65 8.13 12.76
CA ALA A 51 15.90 9.58 12.64
C ALA A 51 16.14 10.27 13.99
N GLY A 52 16.84 9.60 14.92
CA GLY A 52 17.07 10.07 16.28
C GLY A 52 15.81 10.26 17.14
N ARG A 53 14.64 9.83 16.66
CA ARG A 53 13.31 10.08 17.30
C ARG A 53 13.02 11.57 17.47
N LEU A 54 13.32 12.39 16.47
CA LEU A 54 13.22 13.85 16.54
C LEU A 54 12.16 14.44 15.61
N CYS A 55 11.44 13.58 14.84
CA CYS A 55 10.48 14.05 13.83
C CYS A 55 9.18 14.57 14.44
N GLY A 56 8.74 15.74 13.98
CA GLY A 56 7.44 16.32 14.29
C GLY A 56 6.31 15.71 13.47
N ARG A 57 5.06 16.00 13.87
CA ARG A 57 3.83 15.40 13.31
C ARG A 57 3.59 15.73 11.84
N TYR A 58 3.88 16.96 11.41
CA TYR A 58 3.66 17.38 10.03
C TYR A 58 4.68 16.78 9.09
N LEU A 59 5.95 16.71 9.54
CA LEU A 59 7.02 16.07 8.78
C LEU A 59 6.70 14.59 8.52
N ILE A 60 6.30 13.84 9.56
CA ILE A 60 5.88 12.44 9.45
C ILE A 60 4.64 12.31 8.56
N SER A 61 3.64 13.18 8.72
CA SER A 61 2.39 13.09 7.96
C SER A 61 2.62 13.33 6.47
N ILE A 62 3.49 14.26 6.10
CA ILE A 62 3.84 14.51 4.68
C ILE A 62 4.74 13.40 4.12
N ALA A 63 5.72 12.91 4.86
CA ALA A 63 6.55 11.78 4.45
C ALA A 63 5.68 10.53 4.18
N ASP A 64 4.69 10.28 5.03
CA ASP A 64 3.75 9.16 4.84
C ASP A 64 2.86 9.30 3.58
N ILE A 65 2.66 10.51 3.01
CA ILE A 65 1.97 10.65 1.72
C ILE A 65 2.82 10.06 0.60
N ALA A 66 4.06 10.47 0.51
CA ALA A 66 4.97 9.96 -0.49
C ALA A 66 5.06 8.43 -0.40
N ASN A 67 5.15 7.88 0.82
CA ASN A 67 5.14 6.44 1.06
C ASN A 67 3.80 5.74 0.75
N GLY A 68 2.69 6.44 0.86
CA GLY A 68 1.35 5.91 0.59
C GLY A 68 0.96 5.97 -0.88
N LEU A 69 1.51 6.94 -1.63
CA LEU A 69 1.32 7.09 -3.06
C LEU A 69 2.36 6.21 -3.78
N SER A 70 1.91 5.19 -4.51
CA SER A 70 2.80 4.33 -5.29
C SER A 70 2.22 4.05 -6.66
N ILE A 71 3.08 3.81 -7.65
CA ILE A 71 2.63 3.42 -8.99
C ILE A 71 1.83 2.12 -8.91
N MET A 72 2.30 1.15 -8.12
CA MET A 72 1.57 -0.08 -7.89
C MET A 72 0.18 0.20 -7.26
N GLY A 73 0.12 1.08 -6.26
CA GLY A 73 -1.15 1.50 -5.64
C GLY A 73 -2.06 2.19 -6.65
N LEU A 74 -1.52 3.11 -7.47
CA LEU A 74 -2.27 3.76 -8.53
C LEU A 74 -2.90 2.73 -9.47
N VAL A 75 -2.09 1.86 -10.07
CA VAL A 75 -2.59 0.85 -11.03
C VAL A 75 -3.60 -0.08 -10.39
N ALA A 76 -3.33 -0.58 -9.17
CA ALA A 76 -4.21 -1.51 -8.47
C ALA A 76 -5.55 -0.88 -8.03
N TYR A 77 -5.55 0.36 -7.53
CA TYR A 77 -6.79 1.03 -7.15
C TYR A 77 -7.58 1.55 -8.35
N VAL A 78 -6.90 2.00 -9.41
CA VAL A 78 -7.56 2.35 -10.67
C VAL A 78 -8.24 1.11 -11.26
N GLU A 79 -7.60 -0.06 -11.23
CA GLU A 79 -8.19 -1.34 -11.66
C GLU A 79 -9.49 -1.66 -10.88
N VAL A 80 -9.47 -1.53 -9.55
CA VAL A 80 -10.67 -1.74 -8.71
C VAL A 80 -11.80 -0.78 -9.11
N HIS A 81 -11.52 0.53 -9.19
CA HIS A 81 -12.54 1.53 -9.51
C HIS A 81 -12.96 1.51 -10.99
N TYR A 82 -12.10 1.05 -11.90
CA TYR A 82 -12.48 0.83 -13.29
C TYR A 82 -13.56 -0.26 -13.44
N ARG A 83 -13.60 -1.23 -12.49
CA ARG A 83 -14.59 -2.31 -12.44
C ARG A 83 -15.82 -2.02 -11.60
N THR A 84 -15.72 -1.10 -10.65
CA THR A 84 -16.79 -0.83 -9.68
C THR A 84 -17.33 0.59 -9.72
N GLY A 85 -16.68 1.48 -10.46
CA GLY A 85 -17.02 2.90 -10.49
C GLY A 85 -17.03 3.53 -9.09
N PHE A 86 -18.07 4.29 -8.78
CA PHE A 86 -18.31 4.90 -7.48
C PHE A 86 -19.05 4.00 -6.49
N ALA A 87 -19.74 2.98 -6.94
CA ALA A 87 -20.64 2.17 -6.10
C ALA A 87 -19.92 1.55 -4.89
N LEU A 88 -18.73 0.99 -5.07
CA LEU A 88 -17.93 0.46 -3.98
C LEU A 88 -17.45 1.53 -2.97
N THR A 89 -17.25 2.76 -3.43
CA THR A 89 -16.78 3.88 -2.59
C THR A 89 -17.75 4.19 -1.45
N PHE A 90 -19.06 4.05 -1.70
CA PHE A 90 -20.08 4.20 -0.65
C PHE A 90 -19.82 3.23 0.51
N TRP A 91 -19.64 1.96 0.23
CA TRP A 91 -19.40 0.92 1.25
C TRP A 91 -18.02 1.04 1.90
N GLN A 92 -17.01 1.47 1.17
CA GLN A 92 -15.68 1.76 1.74
C GLN A 92 -15.72 2.88 2.80
N SER A 93 -16.73 3.76 2.74
CA SER A 93 -16.95 4.77 3.78
C SER A 93 -17.17 4.17 5.19
N LEU A 94 -17.54 2.89 5.26
CA LEU A 94 -17.65 2.13 6.52
C LEU A 94 -16.29 1.90 7.20
N THR A 95 -15.19 1.87 6.45
CA THR A 95 -13.84 1.66 7.01
C THR A 95 -13.27 2.92 7.67
N MET A 96 -13.71 4.10 7.27
CA MET A 96 -13.18 5.38 7.73
C MET A 96 -13.38 5.63 9.22
N PRO A 97 -14.60 5.50 9.79
CA PRO A 97 -14.80 5.73 11.22
C PRO A 97 -13.99 4.78 12.08
N LEU A 98 -13.83 3.52 11.64
CA LEU A 98 -12.99 2.54 12.30
C LEU A 98 -11.52 3.00 12.33
N GLY A 99 -10.97 3.42 11.19
CA GLY A 99 -9.61 3.96 11.11
C GLY A 99 -9.40 5.18 12.01
N VAL A 100 -10.38 6.10 12.07
CA VAL A 100 -10.34 7.28 12.93
C VAL A 100 -10.41 6.92 14.41
N VAL A 101 -11.30 6.02 14.82
CA VAL A 101 -11.39 5.55 16.21
C VAL A 101 -10.10 4.86 16.65
N LEU A 102 -9.52 4.00 15.81
CA LEU A 102 -8.23 3.34 16.08
C LEU A 102 -7.09 4.37 16.20
N SER A 103 -7.11 5.45 15.42
CA SER A 103 -6.10 6.52 15.47
C SER A 103 -6.32 7.43 16.69
N LEU A 104 -7.58 7.83 17.00
CA LEU A 104 -7.93 8.64 18.18
C LEU A 104 -7.58 7.94 19.49
N THR A 105 -7.88 6.65 19.58
CA THR A 105 -7.54 5.84 20.76
C THR A 105 -6.05 5.50 20.83
N GLY A 106 -5.33 5.63 19.71
CA GLY A 106 -3.95 5.15 19.58
C GLY A 106 -3.86 3.63 19.72
N PHE A 107 -4.94 2.91 19.34
CA PHE A 107 -4.99 1.46 19.45
C PHE A 107 -3.77 0.80 18.79
N VAL A 108 -3.09 -0.05 19.52
CA VAL A 108 -1.81 -0.70 19.22
C VAL A 108 -0.63 0.29 19.12
N THR A 109 -0.72 1.31 18.28
CA THR A 109 0.40 2.21 17.95
C THR A 109 0.93 3.00 19.15
N TYR A 110 0.03 3.51 20.01
CA TYR A 110 0.42 4.22 21.22
C TYR A 110 1.13 3.28 22.20
N ARG A 111 0.53 2.11 22.50
CA ARG A 111 1.14 1.12 23.40
C ARG A 111 2.44 0.53 22.86
N PHE A 112 2.53 0.31 21.56
CA PHE A 112 3.78 -0.10 20.94
C PHE A 112 4.87 0.96 21.17
N ARG A 113 4.53 2.24 21.02
CA ARG A 113 5.49 3.34 21.24
C ARG A 113 5.87 3.51 22.71
N GLU A 114 4.95 3.22 23.67
CA GLU A 114 5.28 3.19 25.11
C GLU A 114 6.35 2.14 25.45
N THR A 115 6.47 1.04 24.68
CA THR A 115 7.53 0.03 24.89
C THR A 115 8.93 0.56 24.58
N LYS A 116 9.07 1.74 23.94
CA LYS A 116 10.33 2.32 23.44
C LYS A 116 11.10 1.41 22.47
N ALA A 117 10.51 0.31 22.02
CA ALA A 117 11.14 -0.59 21.06
C ALA A 117 11.44 0.12 19.74
N MET A 118 12.66 -0.07 19.20
CA MET A 118 13.10 0.48 17.93
C MET A 118 12.75 -0.40 16.75
N SER A 119 12.52 -1.70 16.98
CA SER A 119 12.12 -2.65 15.98
C SER A 119 10.99 -3.54 16.47
N PHE A 120 10.29 -4.16 15.51
CA PHE A 120 9.27 -5.16 15.79
C PHE A 120 9.84 -6.35 16.59
N GLY A 121 11.00 -6.84 16.18
CA GLY A 121 11.62 -8.02 16.82
C GLY A 121 12.10 -7.70 18.24
N GLN A 122 12.57 -6.49 18.52
CA GLN A 122 12.88 -6.06 19.89
C GLN A 122 11.66 -6.18 20.80
N TYR A 123 10.47 -5.73 20.34
CA TYR A 123 9.22 -5.93 21.07
C TYR A 123 8.90 -7.43 21.30
N ILE A 124 9.07 -8.27 20.28
CA ILE A 124 8.83 -9.70 20.38
C ILE A 124 9.76 -10.36 21.41
N GLU A 125 11.03 -9.97 21.46
CA GLU A 125 11.97 -10.49 22.48
C GLU A 125 11.57 -10.06 23.89
N MET A 126 11.21 -8.77 24.06
CA MET A 126 10.74 -8.23 25.34
C MET A 126 9.48 -8.93 25.86
N ARG A 127 8.58 -9.29 24.94
CA ARG A 127 7.27 -9.86 25.29
C ARG A 127 7.25 -11.39 25.40
N TYR A 128 8.03 -12.08 24.55
CA TYR A 128 7.97 -13.54 24.40
C TYR A 128 9.36 -14.18 24.55
N SER A 129 10.13 -14.27 23.46
CA SER A 129 11.45 -14.89 23.49
C SER A 129 12.34 -14.48 22.32
N ARG A 130 13.66 -14.62 22.48
CA ARG A 130 14.66 -14.37 21.45
C ARG A 130 14.50 -15.31 20.24
N LYS A 131 14.18 -16.59 20.47
CA LYS A 131 13.96 -17.56 19.37
C LYS A 131 12.77 -17.13 18.50
N LEU A 132 11.68 -16.70 19.14
CA LEU A 132 10.51 -16.20 18.42
C LEU A 132 10.81 -14.89 17.68
N ARG A 133 11.63 -13.98 18.25
CA ARG A 133 12.12 -12.77 17.57
C ARG A 133 12.70 -13.10 16.21
N VAL A 134 13.70 -14.01 16.18
CA VAL A 134 14.41 -14.36 14.94
C VAL A 134 13.45 -14.98 13.92
N PHE A 135 12.64 -15.94 14.33
CA PHE A 135 11.70 -16.61 13.43
C PHE A 135 10.63 -15.65 12.90
N ALA A 136 9.99 -14.88 13.79
CA ALA A 136 8.94 -13.94 13.43
C ALA A 136 9.46 -12.85 12.48
N SER A 137 10.67 -12.33 12.77
CA SER A 137 11.28 -11.30 11.93
C SER A 137 11.75 -11.83 10.58
N ALA A 138 12.26 -13.06 10.53
CA ALA A 138 12.58 -13.72 9.27
C ALA A 138 11.31 -13.94 8.42
N LEU A 139 10.24 -14.46 9.01
CA LEU A 139 8.96 -14.67 8.33
C LEU A 139 8.36 -13.34 7.84
N ARG A 140 8.40 -12.29 8.68
CA ARG A 140 7.96 -10.94 8.31
C ARG A 140 8.74 -10.41 7.11
N SER A 141 10.07 -10.47 7.16
CA SER A 141 10.93 -9.96 6.08
C SER A 141 10.70 -10.75 4.79
N THR A 142 10.55 -12.06 4.86
CA THR A 142 10.22 -12.89 3.70
C THR A 142 8.87 -12.50 3.11
N SER A 143 7.83 -12.37 3.92
CA SER A 143 6.51 -11.91 3.48
C SER A 143 6.56 -10.50 2.86
N GLU A 144 7.30 -9.58 3.47
CA GLU A 144 7.45 -8.19 2.98
C GLU A 144 8.22 -8.14 1.66
N VAL A 145 9.31 -8.88 1.52
CA VAL A 145 10.09 -8.97 0.27
C VAL A 145 9.23 -9.59 -0.83
N LEU A 146 8.59 -10.74 -0.60
CA LEU A 146 7.75 -11.40 -1.60
C LEU A 146 6.55 -10.52 -2.04
N ALA A 147 5.90 -9.82 -1.10
CA ALA A 147 4.78 -8.94 -1.42
C ALA A 147 5.18 -7.68 -2.21
N ASN A 148 6.41 -7.20 -2.02
CA ASN A 148 6.85 -5.93 -2.61
C ASN A 148 7.80 -6.07 -3.80
N MET A 149 8.39 -7.25 -4.07
CA MET A 149 9.33 -7.43 -5.19
C MET A 149 8.70 -7.22 -6.57
N ILE A 150 7.37 -7.20 -6.67
CA ILE A 150 6.66 -6.88 -7.91
C ILE A 150 6.59 -5.37 -8.20
N ARG A 151 6.81 -4.51 -7.20
CA ARG A 151 6.66 -3.05 -7.34
C ARG A 151 7.53 -2.44 -8.43
N PRO A 152 8.85 -2.73 -8.48
CA PRO A 152 9.70 -2.22 -9.56
C PRO A 152 9.26 -2.70 -10.94
N ALA A 153 8.71 -3.93 -11.05
CA ALA A 153 8.19 -4.45 -12.32
C ALA A 153 7.00 -3.65 -12.83
N ILE A 154 6.03 -3.32 -11.96
CA ILE A 154 4.88 -2.50 -12.33
C ILE A 154 5.32 -1.08 -12.70
N ALA A 155 6.23 -0.49 -11.92
CA ALA A 155 6.76 0.84 -12.19
C ALA A 155 7.55 0.88 -13.50
N GLY A 156 8.42 -0.09 -13.76
CA GLY A 156 9.19 -0.19 -14.99
C GLY A 156 8.30 -0.30 -16.22
N ARG A 157 7.28 -1.17 -16.19
CA ARG A 157 6.30 -1.27 -17.28
C ARG A 157 5.50 0.02 -17.43
N PHE A 158 5.01 0.60 -16.33
CA PHE A 158 4.30 1.87 -16.37
C PHE A 158 5.11 2.94 -17.13
N PHE A 159 6.40 3.10 -16.83
CA PHE A 159 7.25 4.08 -17.50
C PHE A 159 7.54 3.75 -18.95
N ILE A 160 7.77 2.47 -19.29
CA ILE A 160 7.96 2.05 -20.68
C ILE A 160 6.74 2.43 -21.52
N TYR A 161 5.54 2.13 -21.02
CA TYR A 161 4.31 2.44 -21.75
C TYR A 161 3.95 3.93 -21.69
N PHE A 162 4.20 4.61 -20.59
CA PHE A 162 3.93 6.03 -20.43
C PHE A 162 4.84 6.89 -21.30
N PHE A 163 6.14 6.62 -21.34
CA PHE A 163 7.09 7.34 -22.19
C PHE A 163 7.10 6.85 -23.63
N GLY A 164 6.50 5.72 -23.93
CA GLY A 164 6.58 5.09 -25.24
C GLY A 164 7.97 4.56 -25.56
N LEU A 165 8.75 4.10 -24.57
CA LEU A 165 10.08 3.55 -24.78
C LEU A 165 10.03 2.24 -25.57
N PRO A 166 11.03 1.93 -26.43
CA PRO A 166 11.11 0.64 -27.10
C PRO A 166 11.26 -0.49 -26.07
N GLN A 167 10.70 -1.65 -26.36
CA GLN A 167 10.79 -2.81 -25.47
C GLN A 167 12.23 -3.34 -25.35
N HIS A 168 13.01 -3.22 -26.42
CA HIS A 168 14.42 -3.62 -26.50
C HIS A 168 15.22 -2.51 -27.17
N PHE A 169 16.47 -2.37 -26.78
CA PHE A 169 17.43 -1.48 -27.42
C PHE A 169 18.79 -2.18 -27.53
N THR A 170 19.55 -1.83 -28.57
CA THR A 170 20.87 -2.42 -28.83
C THR A 170 21.97 -1.57 -28.19
N VAL A 171 22.76 -2.21 -27.30
CA VAL A 171 23.97 -1.61 -26.72
C VAL A 171 25.17 -2.48 -27.07
N PHE A 172 26.15 -1.92 -27.74
CA PHE A 172 27.34 -2.65 -28.19
C PHE A 172 27.04 -3.95 -29.01
N GLY A 173 25.95 -3.96 -29.79
CA GLY A 173 25.53 -5.13 -30.56
C GLY A 173 24.77 -6.22 -29.78
N LEU A 174 24.48 -5.98 -28.48
CA LEU A 174 23.66 -6.86 -27.65
C LEU A 174 22.26 -6.24 -27.50
N GLU A 175 21.23 -7.05 -27.75
CA GLU A 175 19.86 -6.67 -27.47
C GLU A 175 19.60 -6.74 -25.95
N VAL A 176 19.25 -5.61 -25.37
CA VAL A 176 18.99 -5.50 -23.92
C VAL A 176 17.53 -5.09 -23.72
N PRO A 177 16.76 -5.82 -22.91
CA PRO A 177 15.39 -5.42 -22.56
C PRO A 177 15.40 -4.09 -21.78
N THR A 178 14.69 -3.09 -22.29
CA THR A 178 14.54 -1.76 -21.65
C THR A 178 14.03 -1.89 -20.22
N PHE A 179 13.15 -2.84 -19.99
CA PHE A 179 12.59 -3.17 -18.70
C PHE A 179 13.65 -3.44 -17.63
N ASN A 180 14.65 -4.31 -17.95
CA ASN A 180 15.69 -4.68 -16.98
C ASN A 180 16.57 -3.48 -16.61
N VAL A 181 16.93 -2.65 -17.60
CA VAL A 181 17.78 -1.47 -17.38
C VAL A 181 17.05 -0.42 -16.56
N LEU A 182 15.78 -0.19 -16.86
CA LEU A 182 14.98 0.80 -16.15
C LEU A 182 14.78 0.41 -14.69
N ILE A 183 14.42 -0.85 -14.40
CA ILE A 183 14.29 -1.35 -13.02
C ILE A 183 15.62 -1.24 -12.28
N PHE A 184 16.72 -1.64 -12.91
CA PHE A 184 18.05 -1.54 -12.30
C PHE A 184 18.37 -0.10 -11.89
N PHE A 185 18.14 0.86 -12.79
CA PHE A 185 18.38 2.27 -12.51
C PHE A 185 17.49 2.80 -11.37
N CYS A 186 16.20 2.47 -11.38
CA CYS A 186 15.26 2.86 -10.33
C CYS A 186 15.67 2.31 -8.96
N LEU A 187 16.05 1.04 -8.90
CA LEU A 187 16.51 0.42 -7.64
C LEU A 187 17.84 1.00 -7.17
N CYS A 188 18.77 1.32 -8.07
CA CYS A 188 20.02 2.01 -7.71
C CYS A 188 19.75 3.39 -7.07
N MET A 189 18.77 4.16 -7.58
CA MET A 189 18.38 5.43 -6.98
C MET A 189 17.82 5.23 -5.56
N ALA A 190 16.90 4.29 -5.38
CA ALA A 190 16.30 3.98 -4.08
C ALA A 190 17.36 3.51 -3.05
N ILE A 191 18.21 2.56 -3.43
CA ILE A 191 19.31 2.06 -2.57
C ILE A 191 20.32 3.17 -2.26
N GLY A 192 20.58 4.07 -3.21
CA GLY A 192 21.45 5.23 -3.04
C GLY A 192 20.97 6.11 -1.87
N ILE A 193 19.69 6.46 -1.82
CA ILE A 193 19.11 7.27 -0.74
C ILE A 193 19.24 6.53 0.60
N ILE A 194 18.91 5.24 0.66
CA ILE A 194 19.04 4.41 1.86
C ILE A 194 20.49 4.45 2.38
N CYS A 195 21.46 4.22 1.50
CA CYS A 195 22.87 4.17 1.88
C CYS A 195 23.40 5.51 2.36
N MET A 196 22.81 6.63 1.94
CA MET A 196 23.22 7.97 2.38
C MET A 196 22.92 8.21 3.86
N GLY A 197 21.67 7.94 4.32
CA GLY A 197 21.33 8.35 5.69
C GLY A 197 20.22 7.55 6.38
N GLY A 198 19.79 6.40 5.83
CA GLY A 198 18.72 5.56 6.41
C GLY A 198 17.43 6.34 6.66
N THR A 199 16.76 6.08 7.79
CA THR A 199 15.48 6.74 8.13
C THR A 199 15.56 8.26 8.11
N LEU A 200 16.67 8.85 8.51
CA LEU A 200 16.82 10.31 8.52
C LEU A 200 16.76 10.87 7.09
N ALA A 201 17.51 10.28 6.16
CA ALA A 201 17.46 10.69 4.76
C ALA A 201 16.08 10.44 4.16
N LEU A 202 15.47 9.26 4.41
CA LEU A 202 14.15 8.91 3.93
C LEU A 202 13.08 9.91 4.38
N VAL A 203 12.99 10.22 5.67
CA VAL A 203 11.98 11.19 6.17
C VAL A 203 12.15 12.58 5.54
N ILE A 204 13.39 13.03 5.33
CA ILE A 204 13.65 14.33 4.71
C ILE A 204 13.28 14.30 3.21
N THR A 205 13.72 13.29 2.47
CA THR A 205 13.43 13.17 1.04
C THR A 205 11.93 12.95 0.79
N ASP A 206 11.28 12.07 1.54
CA ASP A 206 9.85 11.81 1.45
C ASP A 206 9.00 13.05 1.78
N SER A 207 9.43 13.85 2.77
CA SER A 207 8.73 15.09 3.10
C SER A 207 8.82 16.11 1.97
N ILE A 208 9.98 16.23 1.32
CA ILE A 208 10.16 17.12 0.16
C ILE A 208 9.31 16.59 -1.01
N GLN A 209 9.36 15.30 -1.29
CA GLN A 209 8.54 14.66 -2.33
C GLN A 209 7.04 14.88 -2.06
N GLY A 210 6.58 14.68 -0.83
CA GLY A 210 5.20 14.92 -0.43
C GLY A 210 4.76 16.37 -0.63
N MET A 211 5.63 17.35 -0.38
CA MET A 211 5.35 18.77 -0.66
C MET A 211 5.14 19.05 -2.16
N PHE A 212 5.86 18.36 -3.06
CA PHE A 212 5.62 18.44 -4.50
C PHE A 212 4.36 17.68 -4.93
N CYS A 213 4.09 16.51 -4.32
CA CYS A 213 2.96 15.67 -4.70
C CYS A 213 1.61 16.37 -4.53
N TYR A 214 1.39 17.13 -3.46
CA TYR A 214 0.11 17.78 -3.18
C TYR A 214 -0.35 18.74 -4.27
N PRO A 215 0.41 19.78 -4.65
CA PRO A 215 -0.03 20.72 -5.69
C PRO A 215 -0.16 20.03 -7.05
N ILE A 216 0.67 19.04 -7.37
CA ILE A 216 0.57 18.28 -8.62
C ILE A 216 -0.73 17.49 -8.67
N MET A 217 -1.07 16.77 -7.60
CA MET A 217 -2.32 16.02 -7.52
C MET A 217 -3.55 16.95 -7.61
N ALA A 218 -3.48 18.10 -6.94
CA ALA A 218 -4.56 19.11 -7.02
C ALA A 218 -4.74 19.65 -8.45
N ALA A 219 -3.64 19.97 -9.14
CA ALA A 219 -3.69 20.42 -10.53
C ALA A 219 -4.24 19.34 -11.47
N PHE A 220 -3.85 18.07 -11.26
CA PHE A 220 -4.36 16.94 -12.03
C PHE A 220 -5.87 16.74 -11.81
N VAL A 221 -6.34 16.77 -10.57
CA VAL A 221 -7.76 16.64 -10.24
C VAL A 221 -8.57 17.78 -10.87
N ALA A 222 -8.08 19.03 -10.78
CA ALA A 222 -8.74 20.19 -11.40
C ALA A 222 -8.82 20.03 -12.93
N PHE A 223 -7.75 19.57 -13.56
CA PHE A 223 -7.72 19.32 -15.01
C PHE A 223 -8.72 18.24 -15.44
N MET A 224 -8.79 17.12 -14.71
CA MET A 224 -9.72 16.03 -15.03
C MET A 224 -11.18 16.48 -14.92
N LEU A 225 -11.52 17.24 -13.88
CA LEU A 225 -12.86 17.81 -13.70
C LEU A 225 -13.20 18.89 -14.77
N TYR A 226 -12.20 19.56 -15.33
CA TYR A 226 -12.38 20.48 -16.46
C TYR A 226 -12.55 19.73 -17.79
N LYS A 227 -11.78 18.67 -18.01
CA LYS A 227 -11.75 17.92 -19.27
C LYS A 227 -13.02 17.12 -19.54
N PHE A 228 -13.59 16.51 -18.50
CA PHE A 228 -14.77 15.66 -18.62
C PHE A 228 -16.01 16.32 -18.04
N SER A 229 -17.06 16.45 -18.86
CA SER A 229 -18.38 16.89 -18.38
C SER A 229 -18.97 15.80 -17.46
N TRP A 230 -19.29 16.22 -16.22
CA TRP A 230 -19.87 15.30 -15.24
C TRP A 230 -21.19 14.70 -15.71
N ASN A 231 -22.13 15.55 -16.16
CA ASN A 231 -23.49 15.13 -16.52
C ASN A 231 -23.59 14.49 -17.91
N ASP A 232 -22.77 14.97 -18.88
CA ASP A 232 -22.91 14.58 -20.28
C ASP A 232 -22.00 13.43 -20.70
N GLN A 233 -20.88 13.24 -20.00
CA GLN A 233 -19.87 12.25 -20.38
C GLN A 233 -19.63 11.19 -19.31
N ILE A 234 -19.47 11.60 -18.02
CA ILE A 234 -19.17 10.66 -16.95
C ILE A 234 -20.41 9.87 -16.55
N ILE A 235 -21.48 10.54 -16.18
CA ILE A 235 -22.68 9.89 -15.63
C ILE A 235 -23.33 8.93 -16.62
N PRO A 236 -23.54 9.29 -17.89
CA PRO A 236 -24.18 8.38 -18.84
C PRO A 236 -23.46 7.03 -18.96
N VAL A 237 -22.13 7.04 -19.01
CA VAL A 237 -21.33 5.79 -19.12
C VAL A 237 -21.36 4.97 -17.82
N LEU A 238 -21.46 5.62 -16.66
CA LEU A 238 -21.53 4.92 -15.38
C LEU A 238 -22.94 4.34 -15.09
N THR A 239 -23.99 4.92 -15.67
CA THR A 239 -25.36 4.42 -15.51
C THR A 239 -25.71 3.28 -16.46
N ASP A 240 -25.03 3.17 -17.59
CA ASP A 240 -25.30 2.19 -18.64
C ASP A 240 -24.63 0.84 -18.34
N ARG A 241 -25.13 0.17 -17.30
CA ARG A 241 -24.64 -1.12 -16.82
C ARG A 241 -25.78 -2.13 -16.65
N VAL A 242 -25.46 -3.41 -16.80
CA VAL A 242 -26.41 -4.49 -16.52
C VAL A 242 -26.74 -4.53 -15.02
N VAL A 243 -27.90 -5.13 -14.69
CA VAL A 243 -28.36 -5.31 -13.32
C VAL A 243 -27.30 -6.06 -12.49
N ASN A 244 -27.13 -5.70 -11.23
CA ASN A 244 -26.13 -6.22 -10.29
C ASN A 244 -24.67 -5.86 -10.58
N GLN A 245 -24.41 -4.94 -11.54
CA GLN A 245 -23.07 -4.45 -11.88
C GLN A 245 -23.02 -2.92 -12.02
N SER A 246 -23.85 -2.19 -11.29
CA SER A 246 -23.91 -0.73 -11.38
C SER A 246 -22.61 -0.07 -10.93
N PHE A 247 -22.23 0.99 -11.63
CA PHE A 247 -21.11 1.85 -11.24
C PHE A 247 -21.53 3.06 -10.38
N LEU A 248 -22.83 3.29 -10.20
CA LEU A 248 -23.38 4.38 -9.38
C LEU A 248 -24.22 3.88 -8.22
N ASP A 249 -25.10 2.90 -8.42
CA ASP A 249 -25.95 2.39 -7.33
C ASP A 249 -25.16 1.43 -6.42
N PRO A 250 -24.88 1.79 -5.17
CA PRO A 250 -24.13 0.93 -4.25
C PRO A 250 -24.83 -0.38 -3.89
N TYR A 251 -26.10 -0.50 -4.11
CA TYR A 251 -26.90 -1.69 -3.79
C TYR A 251 -26.98 -2.69 -4.94
N ASP A 252 -26.45 -2.30 -6.10
CA ASP A 252 -26.49 -3.09 -7.33
C ASP A 252 -25.11 -3.56 -7.77
N ILE A 253 -24.31 -4.13 -6.83
CA ILE A 253 -22.94 -4.63 -7.06
C ILE A 253 -22.75 -6.07 -6.56
N SER A 254 -23.83 -6.84 -6.42
CA SER A 254 -23.78 -8.20 -5.84
C SER A 254 -23.07 -9.23 -6.73
N GLU A 255 -23.05 -9.02 -8.03
CA GLU A 255 -22.42 -9.94 -9.02
C GLU A 255 -20.91 -9.69 -9.20
N LEU A 256 -20.35 -8.65 -8.60
CA LEU A 256 -18.91 -8.37 -8.67
C LEU A 256 -18.15 -9.27 -7.69
N ARG A 257 -17.58 -10.36 -8.16
CA ARG A 257 -17.00 -11.43 -7.35
C ARG A 257 -15.85 -10.97 -6.43
N ASP A 258 -14.87 -10.24 -6.98
CA ASP A 258 -13.60 -9.99 -6.28
C ASP A 258 -13.63 -8.68 -5.47
N PHE A 259 -14.56 -7.76 -5.76
CA PHE A 259 -14.63 -6.42 -5.16
C PHE A 259 -16.06 -6.07 -4.70
N ASN A 260 -16.71 -6.99 -4.01
CA ASN A 260 -18.06 -6.83 -3.45
C ASN A 260 -18.04 -6.38 -1.98
N LEU A 261 -19.20 -6.43 -1.31
CA LEU A 261 -19.34 -6.08 0.10
C LEU A 261 -18.49 -6.95 1.04
N PHE A 262 -18.22 -8.18 0.68
CA PHE A 262 -17.35 -9.07 1.46
C PHE A 262 -15.92 -8.52 1.56
N PHE A 263 -15.38 -7.96 0.46
CA PHE A 263 -14.09 -7.28 0.46
C PHE A 263 -14.02 -6.15 1.50
N VAL A 264 -15.10 -5.36 1.64
CA VAL A 264 -15.21 -4.30 2.66
C VAL A 264 -15.21 -4.90 4.07
N GLY A 265 -15.98 -5.97 4.30
CA GLY A 265 -16.03 -6.69 5.58
C GLY A 265 -14.67 -7.27 5.99
N VAL A 266 -13.96 -7.91 5.06
CA VAL A 266 -12.58 -8.39 5.29
C VAL A 266 -11.65 -7.25 5.68
N THR A 267 -11.74 -6.12 4.95
CA THR A 267 -10.91 -4.94 5.23
C THR A 267 -11.17 -4.39 6.63
N LEU A 268 -12.43 -4.33 7.09
CA LEU A 268 -12.77 -3.89 8.44
C LEU A 268 -12.13 -4.78 9.52
N ILE A 269 -12.32 -6.11 9.42
CA ILE A 269 -11.83 -7.06 10.42
C ILE A 269 -10.30 -7.07 10.44
N THR A 270 -9.67 -7.14 9.27
CA THR A 270 -8.20 -7.17 9.16
C THR A 270 -7.55 -5.86 9.60
N THR A 271 -8.20 -4.72 9.39
CA THR A 271 -7.72 -3.40 9.89
C THR A 271 -7.59 -3.39 11.41
N VAL A 272 -8.48 -4.05 12.15
CA VAL A 272 -8.39 -4.14 13.61
C VAL A 272 -7.33 -5.15 14.03
N ILE A 273 -7.43 -6.39 13.55
CA ILE A 273 -6.58 -7.50 14.01
C ILE A 273 -5.12 -7.28 13.58
N ASN A 274 -4.90 -6.90 12.33
CA ASN A 274 -3.55 -6.72 11.77
C ASN A 274 -2.95 -5.33 12.04
N ARG A 275 -3.63 -4.47 12.85
CA ARG A 275 -3.14 -3.11 13.14
C ARG A 275 -1.71 -3.09 13.66
N GLY A 276 -1.32 -4.11 14.41
CA GLY A 276 0.02 -4.27 14.98
C GLY A 276 1.00 -5.04 14.12
N ALA A 277 0.56 -5.77 13.11
CA ALA A 277 1.41 -6.69 12.35
C ALA A 277 2.60 -5.98 11.65
N TRP A 278 2.38 -4.75 11.18
CA TRP A 278 3.36 -3.96 10.43
C TRP A 278 3.94 -2.79 11.25
N THR A 279 3.80 -2.79 12.58
CA THR A 279 4.41 -1.78 13.46
C THR A 279 5.94 -1.98 13.57
N GLY A 280 6.64 -0.95 14.04
CA GLY A 280 8.07 -1.03 14.32
C GLY A 280 8.96 -0.93 13.07
N ALA A 281 8.47 -0.33 11.99
CA ALA A 281 9.24 -0.02 10.79
C ALA A 281 8.85 1.35 10.21
N GLY A 282 9.73 1.93 9.41
CA GLY A 282 9.51 3.21 8.74
C GLY A 282 9.30 4.38 9.71
N ASN A 283 8.47 5.33 9.30
CA ASN A 283 8.25 6.59 10.03
C ASN A 283 7.60 6.41 11.43
N SER A 284 7.05 5.22 11.73
CA SER A 284 6.40 4.95 13.02
C SER A 284 7.35 4.99 14.22
N THR A 285 8.66 4.86 13.99
CA THR A 285 9.68 4.91 15.05
C THR A 285 10.38 6.26 15.18
N SER A 286 10.21 7.16 14.20
CA SER A 286 10.92 8.45 14.11
C SER A 286 10.29 9.59 14.92
N ALA A 287 9.05 9.44 15.39
CA ALA A 287 8.32 10.46 16.13
C ALA A 287 9.01 10.89 17.42
N LYS A 288 9.03 12.19 17.70
CA LYS A 288 9.61 12.81 18.90
C LYS A 288 8.93 12.31 20.20
N SER A 289 7.64 11.99 20.16
CA SER A 289 6.89 11.44 21.28
C SER A 289 5.73 10.54 20.83
N PRO A 290 5.14 9.70 21.72
CA PRO A 290 3.92 8.97 21.44
C PRO A 290 2.75 9.86 21.02
N HIS A 291 2.68 11.09 21.59
CA HIS A 291 1.68 12.09 21.24
C HIS A 291 1.86 12.61 19.80
N GLU A 292 3.09 12.93 19.39
CA GLU A 292 3.40 13.35 18.00
C GLU A 292 3.05 12.25 16.99
N GLN A 293 3.35 10.99 17.29
CA GLN A 293 2.95 9.85 16.45
C GLN A 293 1.43 9.70 16.32
N LYS A 294 0.71 9.90 17.43
CA LYS A 294 -0.75 9.87 17.44
C LYS A 294 -1.32 11.00 16.58
N MET A 295 -0.80 12.23 16.73
CA MET A 295 -1.22 13.39 15.94
C MET A 295 -0.92 13.20 14.46
N ALA A 296 0.25 12.67 14.08
CA ALA A 296 0.58 12.33 12.69
C ALA A 296 -0.40 11.30 12.11
N SER A 297 -0.78 10.29 12.88
CA SER A 297 -1.79 9.29 12.47
C SER A 297 -3.18 9.91 12.27
N LEU A 298 -3.57 10.88 13.09
CA LEU A 298 -4.83 11.61 12.96
C LEU A 298 -4.85 12.47 11.69
N LEU A 299 -3.78 13.21 11.43
CA LEU A 299 -3.62 14.00 10.20
C LEU A 299 -3.69 13.14 8.94
N GLY A 300 -3.36 11.86 9.05
CA GLY A 300 -3.53 10.86 7.99
C GLY A 300 -4.96 10.75 7.44
N THR A 301 -5.97 11.11 8.22
CA THR A 301 -7.38 11.12 7.79
C THR A 301 -7.62 12.15 6.67
N TYR A 302 -7.08 13.36 6.81
CA TYR A 302 -7.18 14.40 5.79
C TYR A 302 -6.30 14.07 4.57
N ARG A 303 -5.11 13.57 4.83
CA ARG A 303 -4.14 13.14 3.82
C ARG A 303 -4.73 12.12 2.84
N GLY A 304 -5.41 11.08 3.36
CA GLY A 304 -5.97 9.99 2.54
C GLY A 304 -7.07 10.44 1.58
N SER A 305 -7.72 11.56 1.84
CA SER A 305 -8.78 12.08 0.98
C SER A 305 -8.28 12.41 -0.43
N LEU A 306 -7.10 13.05 -0.54
CA LEU A 306 -6.52 13.44 -1.83
C LEU A 306 -6.16 12.25 -2.71
N THR A 307 -5.50 11.25 -2.14
CA THR A 307 -5.10 10.03 -2.88
C THR A 307 -6.31 9.27 -3.39
N SER A 308 -7.40 9.22 -2.60
CA SER A 308 -8.64 8.56 -3.00
C SER A 308 -9.31 9.27 -4.18
N ILE A 309 -9.35 10.62 -4.18
CA ILE A 309 -9.88 11.37 -5.31
C ILE A 309 -9.09 11.08 -6.59
N LEU A 310 -7.75 11.10 -6.48
CA LEU A 310 -6.87 10.86 -7.62
C LEU A 310 -7.18 9.51 -8.28
N TYR A 311 -7.23 8.45 -7.48
CA TYR A 311 -7.44 7.09 -7.99
C TYR A 311 -8.80 6.90 -8.64
N ILE A 312 -9.87 7.35 -7.97
CA ILE A 312 -11.22 7.20 -8.51
C ILE A 312 -11.45 8.08 -9.74
N LEU A 313 -10.90 9.30 -9.76
CA LEU A 313 -11.08 10.21 -10.88
C LEU A 313 -10.33 9.74 -12.12
N ILE A 314 -9.14 9.15 -11.96
CA ILE A 314 -8.43 8.50 -13.07
C ILE A 314 -9.26 7.33 -13.61
N ALA A 315 -9.76 6.46 -12.73
CA ALA A 315 -10.55 5.29 -13.14
C ALA A 315 -11.82 5.71 -13.90
N VAL A 316 -12.59 6.63 -13.33
CA VAL A 316 -13.85 7.12 -13.94
C VAL A 316 -13.58 7.91 -15.22
N GLY A 317 -12.50 8.71 -15.26
CA GLY A 317 -12.07 9.39 -16.48
C GLY A 317 -11.70 8.41 -17.59
N LEU A 318 -11.00 7.31 -17.26
CA LEU A 318 -10.69 6.23 -18.21
C LEU A 318 -11.95 5.51 -18.68
N ILE A 319 -12.91 5.21 -17.77
CA ILE A 319 -14.20 4.62 -18.15
C ILE A 319 -14.92 5.53 -19.16
N ALA A 320 -15.02 6.83 -18.89
CA ALA A 320 -15.63 7.79 -19.81
C ALA A 320 -14.85 7.88 -21.13
N TYR A 321 -13.53 7.97 -21.08
CA TYR A 321 -12.68 8.09 -22.26
C TYR A 321 -12.76 6.88 -23.19
N PHE A 322 -12.81 5.67 -22.63
CA PHE A 322 -12.84 4.44 -23.43
C PHE A 322 -14.26 4.04 -23.89
N ASN A 323 -15.32 4.52 -23.25
CA ASN A 323 -16.69 4.05 -23.56
C ASN A 323 -17.63 5.16 -24.06
N HIS A 324 -17.29 6.46 -23.93
CA HIS A 324 -18.16 7.52 -24.43
C HIS A 324 -17.92 7.80 -25.92
N LYS A 325 -19.00 8.00 -26.68
CA LYS A 325 -18.99 8.24 -28.15
C LYS A 325 -18.08 9.39 -28.58
N ASP A 326 -17.99 10.47 -27.79
CA ASP A 326 -17.18 11.66 -28.14
C ASP A 326 -15.69 11.35 -28.23
N PHE A 327 -15.23 10.29 -27.56
CA PHE A 327 -13.83 9.86 -27.52
C PHE A 327 -13.55 8.60 -28.34
N ALA A 328 -14.54 8.07 -29.10
CA ALA A 328 -14.42 6.76 -29.76
C ALA A 328 -13.18 6.64 -30.67
N VAL A 329 -12.87 7.68 -31.44
CA VAL A 329 -11.69 7.71 -32.33
C VAL A 329 -10.39 7.74 -31.54
N GLN A 330 -10.30 8.62 -30.53
CA GLN A 330 -9.11 8.73 -29.68
C GLN A 330 -8.91 7.44 -28.84
N ALA A 331 -9.99 6.89 -28.29
CA ALA A 331 -9.98 5.64 -27.56
C ALA A 331 -9.48 4.48 -28.42
N LYS A 332 -9.87 4.45 -29.71
CA LYS A 332 -9.37 3.45 -30.67
C LYS A 332 -7.86 3.59 -30.89
N GLN A 333 -7.37 4.80 -31.08
CA GLN A 333 -5.91 5.05 -31.25
C GLN A 333 -5.14 4.57 -29.99
N VAL A 334 -5.65 4.83 -28.81
CA VAL A 334 -5.03 4.36 -27.55
C VAL A 334 -5.05 2.84 -27.45
N ARG A 335 -6.17 2.18 -27.81
CA ARG A 335 -6.28 0.72 -27.85
C ARG A 335 -5.30 0.10 -28.83
N ASP A 336 -5.12 0.69 -30.00
CA ASP A 336 -4.15 0.26 -31.00
C ASP A 336 -2.72 0.37 -30.45
N THR A 337 -2.38 1.52 -29.87
CA THR A 337 -1.07 1.74 -29.24
C THR A 337 -0.78 0.73 -28.14
N ILE A 338 -1.74 0.45 -27.25
CA ILE A 338 -1.59 -0.56 -26.18
C ILE A 338 -1.35 -1.93 -26.80
N SER A 339 -2.18 -2.32 -27.79
CA SER A 339 -2.12 -3.66 -28.40
C SER A 339 -0.81 -3.87 -29.15
N GLU A 340 -0.35 -2.87 -29.90
CA GLU A 340 0.93 -2.91 -30.60
C GLU A 340 2.10 -3.07 -29.63
N ARG A 341 2.12 -2.29 -28.55
CA ARG A 341 3.17 -2.33 -27.54
C ARG A 341 3.17 -3.65 -26.74
N VAL A 342 2.00 -4.14 -26.37
CA VAL A 342 1.89 -5.44 -25.68
C VAL A 342 2.30 -6.57 -26.60
N ALA A 343 1.89 -6.55 -27.88
CA ALA A 343 2.33 -7.55 -28.87
C ALA A 343 3.83 -7.49 -29.12
N GLU A 344 4.45 -6.30 -29.16
CA GLU A 344 5.89 -6.12 -29.28
C GLU A 344 6.65 -6.78 -28.12
N GLY A 345 6.18 -6.61 -26.90
CA GLY A 345 6.82 -7.18 -25.71
C GLY A 345 6.62 -8.70 -25.57
N LEU A 346 5.45 -9.22 -25.94
CA LEU A 346 5.14 -10.66 -25.79
C LEU A 346 5.60 -11.53 -26.95
N PHE A 347 5.48 -11.04 -28.18
CA PHE A 347 5.75 -11.79 -29.41
C PHE A 347 7.09 -11.41 -30.05
N HIS A 348 8.10 -11.18 -29.21
CA HIS A 348 9.43 -10.76 -29.68
C HIS A 348 10.22 -11.89 -30.38
N ALA A 349 10.00 -13.16 -30.00
CA ALA A 349 10.70 -14.29 -30.61
C ALA A 349 10.46 -14.38 -32.12
N GLU A 350 11.49 -14.68 -32.90
CA GLU A 350 11.42 -14.77 -34.39
C GLU A 350 10.25 -15.63 -34.86
N LYS A 351 10.01 -16.76 -34.19
CA LYS A 351 8.89 -17.66 -34.51
C LYS A 351 7.49 -17.01 -34.35
N HIS A 352 7.35 -15.95 -33.55
CA HIS A 352 6.09 -15.26 -33.29
C HIS A 352 5.92 -13.94 -34.05
N GLN A 353 6.84 -13.54 -34.91
CA GLN A 353 6.75 -12.28 -35.66
C GLN A 353 5.53 -12.23 -36.58
N ALA A 354 5.15 -13.36 -37.19
CA ALA A 354 3.94 -13.47 -37.99
C ALA A 354 2.67 -13.24 -37.12
N LEU A 355 2.62 -13.86 -35.93
CA LEU A 355 1.54 -13.69 -34.97
C LEU A 355 1.45 -12.24 -34.47
N ARG A 356 2.60 -11.61 -34.15
CA ARG A 356 2.66 -10.19 -33.78
C ARG A 356 2.01 -9.32 -34.86
N LYS A 357 2.44 -9.52 -36.13
CA LYS A 357 1.93 -8.74 -37.25
C LYS A 357 0.42 -8.97 -37.44
N GLN A 358 -0.05 -10.22 -37.32
CA GLN A 358 -1.46 -10.58 -37.43
C GLN A 358 -2.30 -9.90 -36.34
N VAL A 359 -1.85 -9.93 -35.07
CA VAL A 359 -2.57 -9.29 -33.93
C VAL A 359 -2.67 -7.79 -34.15
N VAL A 360 -1.57 -7.12 -34.51
CA VAL A 360 -1.54 -5.66 -34.77
C VAL A 360 -2.45 -5.31 -35.95
N GLU A 361 -2.35 -6.01 -37.08
CA GLU A 361 -3.21 -5.78 -38.25
C GLU A 361 -4.70 -5.99 -37.93
N THR A 362 -5.02 -7.02 -37.14
CA THR A 362 -6.41 -7.30 -36.73
C THR A 362 -6.97 -6.13 -35.93
N MET A 363 -6.20 -5.59 -35.02
CA MET A 363 -6.61 -4.43 -34.23
C MET A 363 -6.75 -3.17 -35.09
N HIS A 364 -5.78 -2.87 -35.94
CA HIS A 364 -5.82 -1.67 -36.80
C HIS A 364 -6.96 -1.69 -37.84
N LYS A 365 -7.31 -2.86 -38.38
CA LYS A 365 -8.43 -3.00 -39.35
C LYS A 365 -9.80 -2.77 -38.76
N LYS A 366 -9.97 -2.94 -37.44
CA LYS A 366 -11.26 -2.76 -36.78
C LYS A 366 -11.60 -1.26 -36.68
N ALA A 367 -12.81 -0.90 -37.13
CA ALA A 367 -13.29 0.47 -37.02
C ALA A 367 -13.47 0.88 -35.54
N PRO A 368 -13.43 2.19 -35.21
CA PRO A 368 -13.77 2.65 -33.88
C PRO A 368 -15.18 2.18 -33.50
N LEU A 369 -15.29 1.46 -32.38
CA LEU A 369 -16.59 1.05 -31.85
C LEU A 369 -17.19 2.24 -31.12
N VAL A 370 -18.45 2.53 -31.46
CA VAL A 370 -19.25 3.56 -30.80
C VAL A 370 -20.33 2.85 -30.02
N HIS A 371 -20.41 3.10 -28.73
CA HIS A 371 -21.48 2.61 -27.88
C HIS A 371 -22.51 3.72 -27.68
N GLU A 372 -23.73 3.48 -28.13
CA GLU A 372 -24.86 4.41 -27.99
C GLU A 372 -25.67 4.03 -26.75
N ILE A 373 -25.49 4.82 -25.69
CA ILE A 373 -26.20 4.67 -24.42
C ILE A 373 -27.73 4.70 -24.63
N GLY A 374 -28.40 3.70 -24.08
CA GLY A 374 -29.86 3.56 -24.20
C GLY A 374 -30.38 2.97 -25.53
N LYS A 375 -29.49 2.68 -26.48
CA LYS A 375 -29.83 1.94 -27.73
C LYS A 375 -29.15 0.58 -27.80
N ASP A 376 -27.88 0.53 -27.45
CA ASP A 376 -27.10 -0.70 -27.38
C ASP A 376 -27.36 -1.46 -26.07
N MET A 377 -26.95 -2.74 -26.01
CA MET A 377 -27.04 -3.52 -24.77
C MET A 377 -26.16 -2.89 -23.69
N PRO A 378 -26.65 -2.75 -22.44
CA PRO A 378 -25.86 -2.20 -21.35
C PRO A 378 -24.54 -2.93 -21.15
N LEU A 379 -23.50 -2.20 -20.77
CA LEU A 379 -22.16 -2.74 -20.55
C LEU A 379 -22.12 -3.67 -19.31
N SER A 380 -21.34 -4.74 -19.39
CA SER A 380 -21.10 -5.66 -18.27
C SER A 380 -19.60 -5.87 -18.06
N GLU A 381 -19.20 -6.58 -17.01
CA GLU A 381 -17.81 -6.96 -16.78
C GLU A 381 -17.28 -7.85 -17.93
N GLU A 382 -18.12 -8.70 -18.48
CA GLU A 382 -17.77 -9.65 -19.56
C GLU A 382 -18.00 -9.08 -20.97
N ALA A 383 -18.90 -8.12 -21.12
CA ALA A 383 -19.30 -7.54 -22.40
C ALA A 383 -19.11 -6.03 -22.42
N ASN A 384 -17.88 -5.55 -22.26
CA ASN A 384 -17.50 -4.14 -22.50
C ASN A 384 -16.80 -4.01 -23.87
N LEU A 385 -16.57 -2.77 -24.32
CA LEU A 385 -15.91 -2.52 -25.62
C LEU A 385 -14.52 -3.15 -25.72
N ASP A 386 -13.76 -3.18 -24.61
CA ASP A 386 -12.43 -3.77 -24.60
C ASP A 386 -12.49 -5.28 -24.79
N THR A 387 -13.51 -5.94 -24.26
CA THR A 387 -13.73 -7.38 -24.43
C THR A 387 -13.97 -7.73 -25.90
N ILE A 388 -14.69 -6.90 -26.64
CA ILE A 388 -14.92 -7.09 -28.06
C ILE A 388 -13.60 -7.00 -28.85
N TYR A 389 -12.74 -6.02 -28.54
CA TYR A 389 -11.42 -5.93 -29.17
C TYR A 389 -10.51 -7.11 -28.79
N LEU A 390 -10.52 -7.50 -27.51
CA LEU A 390 -9.72 -8.63 -27.02
C LEU A 390 -10.19 -9.99 -27.56
N ALA A 391 -11.48 -10.14 -27.90
CA ALA A 391 -11.99 -11.35 -28.56
C ALA A 391 -11.36 -11.56 -29.96
N GLU A 392 -11.15 -10.48 -30.71
CA GLU A 392 -10.44 -10.55 -32.01
C GLU A 392 -8.98 -10.98 -31.83
N VAL A 393 -8.30 -10.41 -30.83
CA VAL A 393 -6.92 -10.81 -30.49
C VAL A 393 -6.87 -12.28 -30.08
N LYS A 394 -7.85 -12.72 -29.28
CA LYS A 394 -7.97 -14.14 -28.90
C LYS A 394 -8.09 -15.05 -30.11
N SER A 395 -8.97 -14.70 -31.05
CA SER A 395 -9.13 -15.46 -32.29
C SER A 395 -7.84 -15.53 -33.09
N ALA A 396 -7.08 -14.44 -33.17
CA ALA A 396 -5.80 -14.41 -33.85
C ALA A 396 -4.77 -15.33 -33.16
N ILE A 397 -4.73 -15.35 -31.83
CA ILE A 397 -3.81 -16.20 -31.06
C ILE A 397 -4.23 -17.67 -31.10
N ASP A 398 -5.53 -17.96 -30.97
CA ASP A 398 -6.06 -19.35 -31.01
C ASP A 398 -5.83 -20.01 -32.38
N ASN A 399 -5.82 -19.23 -33.46
CA ASN A 399 -5.51 -19.68 -34.81
C ASN A 399 -3.99 -19.88 -35.08
N ASN A 400 -3.12 -19.59 -34.11
CA ASN A 400 -1.70 -19.85 -34.22
C ASN A 400 -1.43 -21.37 -34.15
N THR A 401 -0.88 -21.92 -35.23
CA THR A 401 -0.55 -23.36 -35.35
C THR A 401 0.88 -23.71 -34.94
N ILE A 402 1.67 -22.71 -34.56
CA ILE A 402 3.08 -22.87 -34.16
C ILE A 402 3.20 -23.46 -32.76
N ASP A 403 2.32 -23.09 -31.88
CA ASP A 403 2.34 -23.49 -30.47
C ASP A 403 1.11 -24.34 -30.11
N THR A 404 1.16 -25.07 -28.98
CA THR A 404 0.04 -25.88 -28.50
C THR A 404 -1.12 -24.98 -27.99
N PRO A 405 -2.36 -25.50 -27.98
CA PRO A 405 -3.52 -24.74 -27.48
C PRO A 405 -3.35 -24.21 -26.06
N GLU A 406 -2.65 -24.96 -25.17
CA GLU A 406 -2.38 -24.52 -23.80
C GLU A 406 -1.42 -23.31 -23.78
N VAL A 407 -0.38 -23.30 -24.64
CA VAL A 407 0.57 -22.18 -24.77
C VAL A 407 -0.16 -20.97 -25.35
N ASN A 408 -1.00 -21.14 -26.36
CA ASN A 408 -1.81 -20.06 -26.94
C ASN A 408 -2.76 -19.45 -25.91
N ALA A 409 -3.43 -20.28 -25.09
CA ALA A 409 -4.27 -19.80 -23.99
C ALA A 409 -3.46 -19.00 -22.95
N GLY A 410 -2.25 -19.46 -22.64
CA GLY A 410 -1.33 -18.74 -21.76
C GLY A 410 -0.89 -17.40 -22.35
N MET A 411 -0.55 -17.34 -23.64
CA MET A 411 -0.18 -16.09 -24.33
C MET A 411 -1.34 -15.08 -24.36
N TYR A 412 -2.56 -15.54 -24.62
CA TYR A 412 -3.74 -14.67 -24.56
C TYR A 412 -4.00 -14.12 -23.16
N GLN A 413 -3.90 -14.97 -22.13
CA GLN A 413 -4.04 -14.52 -20.75
C GLN A 413 -3.00 -13.44 -20.40
N GLN A 414 -1.77 -13.64 -20.83
CA GLN A 414 -0.69 -12.67 -20.65
C GLN A 414 -0.97 -11.36 -21.38
N PHE A 415 -1.41 -11.43 -22.63
CA PHE A 415 -1.77 -10.26 -23.43
C PHE A 415 -2.89 -9.47 -22.75
N ARG A 416 -3.98 -10.14 -22.36
CA ARG A 416 -5.11 -9.52 -21.68
C ARG A 416 -4.70 -8.82 -20.38
N THR A 417 -3.88 -9.46 -19.57
CA THR A 417 -3.42 -8.90 -18.30
C THR A 417 -2.59 -7.63 -18.51
N LEU A 418 -1.62 -7.67 -19.43
CA LEU A 418 -0.80 -6.49 -19.75
C LEU A 418 -1.63 -5.37 -20.38
N TYR A 419 -2.56 -5.70 -21.28
CA TYR A 419 -3.47 -4.74 -21.89
C TYR A 419 -4.21 -3.92 -20.82
N HIS A 420 -4.85 -4.58 -19.87
CA HIS A 420 -5.59 -3.90 -18.80
C HIS A 420 -4.68 -3.10 -17.85
N GLN A 421 -3.52 -3.63 -17.48
CA GLN A 421 -2.59 -2.92 -16.61
C GLN A 421 -1.99 -1.68 -17.27
N MET A 422 -1.71 -1.74 -18.59
CA MET A 422 -1.10 -0.63 -19.32
C MET A 422 -2.11 0.43 -19.79
N MET A 423 -3.40 0.09 -19.76
CA MET A 423 -4.48 1.02 -20.09
C MET A 423 -4.39 2.32 -19.26
N THR A 424 -4.05 2.21 -17.99
CA THR A 424 -3.86 3.38 -17.11
C THR A 424 -2.70 4.27 -17.59
N ALA A 425 -1.55 3.70 -17.92
CA ALA A 425 -0.37 4.46 -18.31
C ALA A 425 -0.57 5.17 -19.65
N VAL A 426 -1.03 4.44 -20.66
CA VAL A 426 -1.21 4.97 -22.02
C VAL A 426 -2.43 5.88 -22.10
N GLY A 427 -3.54 5.51 -21.46
CA GLY A 427 -4.76 6.31 -21.45
C GLY A 427 -4.57 7.66 -20.76
N VAL A 428 -3.99 7.68 -19.56
CA VAL A 428 -3.70 8.94 -18.85
C VAL A 428 -2.79 9.84 -19.69
N ARG A 429 -1.78 9.28 -20.31
CA ARG A 429 -0.87 10.02 -21.14
C ARG A 429 -1.56 10.73 -22.32
N HIS A 430 -2.42 10.05 -23.06
CA HIS A 430 -3.16 10.65 -24.19
C HIS A 430 -4.21 11.67 -23.75
N MET A 431 -4.65 11.61 -22.48
CA MET A 431 -5.54 12.60 -21.90
C MET A 431 -4.84 13.89 -21.49
N LEU A 432 -3.55 13.85 -21.13
CA LEU A 432 -2.83 14.97 -20.53
C LEU A 432 -2.16 15.88 -21.58
N PRO A 433 -2.27 17.22 -21.45
CA PRO A 433 -1.50 18.15 -22.26
C PRO A 433 -0.02 18.19 -21.82
N PRO A 434 0.89 18.68 -22.69
CA PRO A 434 2.27 18.98 -22.34
C PRO A 434 2.35 19.86 -21.08
N GLY A 435 3.37 19.69 -20.26
CA GLY A 435 3.54 20.33 -18.95
C GLY A 435 2.81 19.57 -17.83
N LEU A 436 1.53 19.27 -17.96
CA LEU A 436 0.81 18.44 -16.99
C LEU A 436 1.22 16.98 -17.09
N SER A 437 1.58 16.50 -18.26
CA SER A 437 2.20 15.20 -18.50
C SER A 437 3.53 15.06 -17.74
N GLY A 438 4.40 16.09 -17.82
CA GLY A 438 5.64 16.13 -17.04
C GLY A 438 5.42 16.17 -15.53
N LEU A 439 4.46 16.95 -15.06
CA LEU A 439 4.09 16.99 -13.65
C LEU A 439 3.56 15.64 -13.16
N PHE A 440 2.72 14.96 -13.92
CA PHE A 440 2.22 13.63 -13.59
C PHE A 440 3.34 12.59 -13.58
N CYS A 441 4.25 12.67 -14.54
CA CYS A 441 5.43 11.82 -14.57
C CYS A 441 6.34 12.06 -13.36
N LEU A 442 6.59 13.32 -12.99
CA LEU A 442 7.32 13.67 -11.77
C LEU A 442 6.66 13.07 -10.53
N LEU A 443 5.32 13.18 -10.43
CA LEU A 443 4.54 12.56 -9.35
C LEU A 443 4.79 11.04 -9.28
N MET A 444 4.79 10.36 -10.42
CA MET A 444 5.01 8.91 -10.48
C MET A 444 6.45 8.52 -10.14
N ILE A 445 7.45 9.27 -10.63
CA ILE A 445 8.86 9.03 -10.27
C ILE A 445 9.08 9.22 -8.77
N MET A 446 8.55 10.30 -8.18
CA MET A 446 8.64 10.53 -6.74
C MET A 446 7.93 9.44 -5.94
N ALA A 447 6.73 9.03 -6.36
CA ALA A 447 5.98 7.95 -5.74
C ALA A 447 6.72 6.59 -5.80
N MET A 448 7.42 6.31 -6.89
CA MET A 448 8.25 5.11 -7.02
C MET A 448 9.44 5.15 -6.07
N ILE A 449 10.23 6.20 -6.11
CA ILE A 449 11.45 6.34 -5.29
C ILE A 449 11.09 6.19 -3.81
N SER A 450 10.15 6.98 -3.31
CA SER A 450 9.73 6.99 -1.90
C SER A 450 9.14 5.66 -1.43
N THR A 451 8.50 4.91 -2.32
CA THR A 451 7.89 3.64 -1.92
C THR A 451 8.91 2.51 -1.91
N ASP A 452 9.76 2.43 -2.93
CA ASP A 452 10.72 1.34 -3.06
C ASP A 452 11.84 1.47 -2.02
N ASP A 453 12.37 2.67 -1.79
CA ASP A 453 13.40 2.90 -0.77
C ASP A 453 12.88 2.58 0.64
N THR A 454 11.68 3.01 0.99
CA THR A 454 11.06 2.70 2.29
C THR A 454 10.84 1.21 2.49
N ARG A 455 10.41 0.45 1.45
CA ARG A 455 10.17 -1.00 1.56
C ARG A 455 11.46 -1.80 1.63
N ILE A 456 12.45 -1.46 0.81
CA ILE A 456 13.78 -2.06 0.88
C ILE A 456 14.40 -1.80 2.25
N PHE A 457 14.31 -0.57 2.75
CA PHE A 457 14.87 -0.21 4.05
C PHE A 457 14.16 -0.90 5.21
N SER A 458 12.82 -0.97 5.21
CA SER A 458 12.04 -1.67 6.24
C SER A 458 12.44 -3.15 6.35
N SER A 459 12.55 -3.83 5.21
CA SER A 459 13.00 -5.22 5.15
C SER A 459 14.46 -5.37 5.60
N ALA A 460 15.35 -4.51 5.12
CA ALA A 460 16.76 -4.51 5.51
C ALA A 460 16.96 -4.24 7.00
N LEU A 461 16.21 -3.30 7.57
CA LEU A 461 16.20 -3.02 9.00
C LEU A 461 15.79 -4.24 9.81
N THR A 462 14.67 -4.87 9.46
CA THR A 462 14.14 -6.05 10.14
C THR A 462 15.12 -7.23 10.07
N ILE A 463 15.69 -7.49 8.88
CA ILE A 463 16.70 -8.53 8.71
C ILE A 463 17.94 -8.24 9.56
N THR A 464 18.47 -7.03 9.50
CA THR A 464 19.68 -6.67 10.22
C THR A 464 19.46 -6.72 11.74
N GLN A 465 18.47 -5.98 12.24
CA GLN A 465 18.27 -5.81 13.69
C GLN A 465 17.72 -7.05 14.36
N ASP A 466 16.85 -7.78 13.69
CA ASP A 466 16.03 -8.79 14.32
C ASP A 466 16.41 -10.21 13.91
N VAL A 467 17.12 -10.38 12.78
CA VAL A 467 17.62 -11.70 12.35
C VAL A 467 19.14 -11.77 12.54
N VAL A 468 19.92 -10.83 11.98
CA VAL A 468 21.40 -10.90 11.96
C VAL A 468 22.00 -10.56 13.33
N MET A 469 21.63 -9.42 13.91
CA MET A 469 22.21 -8.94 15.17
C MET A 469 22.08 -9.91 16.36
N PRO A 470 20.99 -10.67 16.53
CA PRO A 470 20.91 -11.66 17.60
C PRO A 470 21.97 -12.79 17.54
N PHE A 471 22.56 -13.07 16.37
CA PHE A 471 23.62 -14.07 16.22
C PHE A 471 25.03 -13.49 16.48
N ILE A 472 25.18 -12.17 16.44
CA ILE A 472 26.47 -11.50 16.66
C ILE A 472 26.74 -11.41 18.16
N ARG A 473 27.78 -12.11 18.64
CA ARG A 473 28.13 -12.18 20.07
C ARG A 473 28.87 -10.94 20.57
N LYS A 474 29.67 -10.29 19.70
CA LYS A 474 30.43 -9.09 20.05
C LYS A 474 29.68 -7.84 19.59
N PRO A 475 29.57 -6.79 20.43
CA PRO A 475 28.94 -5.55 20.00
C PRO A 475 29.73 -4.94 18.81
N LEU A 476 29.02 -4.61 17.73
CA LEU A 476 29.59 -3.94 16.58
C LEU A 476 29.83 -2.45 16.91
N THR A 477 30.89 -1.89 16.32
CA THR A 477 31.01 -0.42 16.31
C THR A 477 29.87 0.20 15.50
N PRO A 478 29.48 1.46 15.79
CA PRO A 478 28.43 2.14 15.03
C PRO A 478 28.65 2.09 13.51
N THR A 479 29.89 2.28 13.07
CA THR A 479 30.25 2.23 11.65
C THR A 479 30.05 0.84 11.04
N GLN A 480 30.49 -0.22 11.74
CA GLN A 480 30.29 -1.60 11.30
C GLN A 480 28.80 -1.94 11.21
N HIS A 481 28.02 -1.52 12.19
CA HIS A 481 26.57 -1.73 12.19
C HIS A 481 25.89 -1.07 10.97
N LEU A 482 26.24 0.18 10.66
CA LEU A 482 25.74 0.87 9.48
C LEU A 482 26.13 0.17 8.17
N TRP A 483 27.35 -0.38 8.09
CA TRP A 483 27.79 -1.14 6.91
C TRP A 483 27.00 -2.46 6.73
N VAL A 484 26.69 -3.16 7.82
CA VAL A 484 25.84 -4.37 7.77
C VAL A 484 24.45 -4.02 7.23
N ILE A 485 23.84 -2.93 7.71
CA ILE A 485 22.52 -2.50 7.22
C ILE A 485 22.55 -2.16 5.72
N ARG A 486 23.59 -1.43 5.27
CA ARG A 486 23.76 -1.11 3.84
C ARG A 486 23.95 -2.36 2.98
N ALA A 487 24.75 -3.32 3.43
CA ALA A 487 24.97 -4.57 2.73
C ALA A 487 23.67 -5.38 2.60
N VAL A 488 22.88 -5.47 3.69
CA VAL A 488 21.58 -6.14 3.69
C VAL A 488 20.58 -5.39 2.77
N ALA A 489 20.58 -4.04 2.78
CA ALA A 489 19.72 -3.26 1.89
C ALA A 489 20.03 -3.51 0.40
N ILE A 490 21.32 -3.60 0.05
CA ILE A 490 21.75 -3.98 -1.30
C ILE A 490 21.27 -5.41 -1.62
N GLY A 491 21.42 -6.37 -0.69
CA GLY A 491 20.93 -7.74 -0.86
C GLY A 491 19.42 -7.81 -1.09
N VAL A 492 18.61 -7.05 -0.34
CA VAL A 492 17.15 -6.94 -0.54
C VAL A 492 16.84 -6.30 -1.90
N GLY A 493 17.61 -5.28 -2.31
CA GLY A 493 17.46 -4.66 -3.63
C GLY A 493 17.74 -5.63 -4.78
N ILE A 494 18.74 -6.50 -4.64
CA ILE A 494 19.03 -7.59 -5.60
C ILE A 494 17.85 -8.58 -5.64
N CYS A 495 17.28 -8.96 -4.48
CA CYS A 495 16.08 -9.80 -4.44
C CYS A 495 14.89 -9.13 -5.14
N PHE A 496 14.70 -7.82 -4.99
CA PHE A 496 13.66 -7.07 -5.69
C PHE A 496 13.90 -7.07 -7.21
N TYR A 497 15.14 -6.87 -7.64
CA TYR A 497 15.51 -6.94 -9.07
C TYR A 497 15.19 -8.31 -9.67
N ILE A 498 15.73 -9.38 -9.06
CA ILE A 498 15.50 -10.75 -9.53
C ILE A 498 14.00 -11.11 -9.50
N GLY A 499 13.31 -10.80 -8.40
CA GLY A 499 11.87 -11.06 -8.28
C GLY A 499 11.04 -10.30 -9.31
N SER A 500 11.39 -9.03 -9.58
CA SER A 500 10.73 -8.22 -10.62
C SER A 500 10.93 -8.78 -12.03
N THR A 501 12.12 -9.33 -12.34
CA THR A 501 12.39 -9.92 -13.65
C THR A 501 11.74 -11.29 -13.82
N MET A 502 11.61 -12.09 -12.76
CA MET A 502 10.97 -13.41 -12.79
C MET A 502 9.45 -13.33 -12.78
N MET A 503 8.87 -12.32 -12.12
CA MET A 503 7.42 -12.14 -12.05
C MET A 503 6.92 -11.30 -13.21
N SER A 504 6.69 -11.96 -14.35
CA SER A 504 6.33 -11.25 -15.57
C SER A 504 4.89 -10.71 -15.55
N GLN A 505 3.92 -11.41 -14.93
CA GLN A 505 2.51 -11.04 -15.09
C GLN A 505 1.63 -11.62 -13.99
N LEU A 506 0.82 -10.78 -13.39
CA LEU A 506 -0.15 -11.15 -12.34
C LEU A 506 -1.52 -10.60 -12.72
N ASP A 507 -2.54 -11.44 -12.67
CA ASP A 507 -3.91 -11.06 -13.04
C ASP A 507 -4.46 -9.91 -12.20
N TYR A 508 -4.23 -9.98 -10.87
CA TYR A 508 -4.68 -8.96 -9.93
C TYR A 508 -3.61 -8.66 -8.91
N ILE A 509 -3.06 -7.46 -8.97
CA ILE A 509 -1.98 -7.00 -8.09
C ILE A 509 -2.39 -7.10 -6.62
N ASN A 510 -3.60 -6.64 -6.27
CA ASN A 510 -4.09 -6.67 -4.89
C ASN A 510 -4.28 -8.10 -4.36
N LEU A 511 -4.71 -9.04 -5.19
CA LEU A 511 -4.86 -10.45 -4.78
C LEU A 511 -3.50 -11.11 -4.56
N PHE A 512 -2.49 -10.79 -5.36
CA PHE A 512 -1.13 -11.27 -5.17
C PHE A 512 -0.54 -10.76 -3.84
N ILE A 513 -0.64 -9.45 -3.58
CA ILE A 513 -0.16 -8.85 -2.32
C ILE A 513 -0.87 -9.49 -1.13
N SER A 514 -2.19 -9.68 -1.21
CA SER A 514 -2.96 -10.34 -0.16
C SER A 514 -2.46 -11.76 0.11
N SER A 515 -2.17 -12.55 -0.94
CA SER A 515 -1.63 -13.90 -0.82
C SER A 515 -0.27 -13.90 -0.10
N MET A 516 0.65 -13.02 -0.49
CA MET A 516 1.99 -12.94 0.10
C MET A 516 1.96 -12.40 1.53
N THR A 517 1.12 -11.42 1.82
CA THR A 517 0.98 -10.87 3.18
C THR A 517 0.26 -11.82 4.12
N THR A 518 -0.52 -12.79 3.64
CA THR A 518 -1.15 -13.84 4.45
C THR A 518 -0.12 -14.75 5.14
N LEU A 519 1.10 -14.90 4.60
CA LEU A 519 2.21 -15.57 5.31
C LEU A 519 2.44 -14.99 6.72
N TRP A 520 2.12 -13.73 6.91
CA TRP A 520 2.26 -12.98 8.15
C TRP A 520 0.94 -12.80 8.93
N ALA A 521 -0.12 -13.53 8.59
CA ALA A 521 -1.47 -13.36 9.15
C ALA A 521 -1.55 -13.57 10.68
N GLY A 522 -0.74 -14.50 11.23
CA GLY A 522 -0.73 -14.77 12.68
C GLY A 522 -0.11 -13.66 13.54
N ALA A 523 0.61 -12.72 12.95
CA ALA A 523 1.31 -11.67 13.68
C ALA A 523 0.37 -10.62 14.27
N GLY A 524 -0.72 -10.32 13.60
CA GLY A 524 -1.68 -9.32 14.07
C GLY A 524 -2.23 -9.66 15.44
N SER A 525 -2.73 -10.87 15.61
CA SER A 525 -3.25 -11.41 16.90
C SER A 525 -2.17 -11.45 17.97
N MET A 526 -0.96 -11.92 17.64
CA MET A 526 0.16 -11.99 18.58
C MET A 526 0.55 -10.60 19.11
N VAL A 527 0.65 -9.58 18.23
CA VAL A 527 1.03 -8.21 18.65
C VAL A 527 -0.10 -7.54 19.40
N MET A 528 -1.30 -7.58 18.84
CA MET A 528 -2.48 -6.95 19.46
C MET A 528 -2.72 -7.48 20.87
N LEU A 529 -2.87 -8.80 21.02
CA LEU A 529 -3.14 -9.38 22.33
C LEU A 529 -1.91 -9.34 23.24
N GLY A 530 -0.68 -9.37 22.71
CA GLY A 530 0.54 -9.19 23.47
C GLY A 530 0.68 -7.84 24.16
N LEU A 531 0.17 -6.76 23.54
CA LEU A 531 0.16 -5.40 24.10
C LEU A 531 -0.99 -5.15 25.10
N TYR A 532 -2.09 -5.92 25.01
CA TYR A 532 -3.31 -5.64 25.79
C TYR A 532 -3.61 -6.68 26.86
N THR A 533 -3.08 -7.90 26.73
CA THR A 533 -3.39 -9.00 27.65
C THR A 533 -2.17 -9.47 28.42
N ARG A 534 -2.40 -9.94 29.65
CA ARG A 534 -1.35 -10.52 30.50
C ARG A 534 -1.22 -12.05 30.35
N PHE A 535 -2.21 -12.72 29.72
CA PHE A 535 -2.24 -14.18 29.60
C PHE A 535 -1.46 -14.73 28.38
N GLY A 536 -1.08 -13.85 27.42
CA GLY A 536 -0.38 -14.30 26.21
C GLY A 536 0.95 -15.00 26.51
N THR A 537 1.15 -16.19 25.93
CA THR A 537 2.35 -17.01 26.12
C THR A 537 3.19 -17.13 24.87
N THR A 538 4.46 -17.50 25.02
CA THR A 538 5.35 -17.79 23.89
C THR A 538 4.83 -18.97 23.05
N ALA A 539 4.23 -20.01 23.66
CA ALA A 539 3.62 -21.12 22.92
C ALA A 539 2.44 -20.66 22.07
N GLY A 540 1.54 -19.80 22.62
CA GLY A 540 0.44 -19.22 21.87
C GLY A 540 0.91 -18.38 20.69
N ALA A 541 1.99 -17.61 20.84
CA ALA A 541 2.57 -16.80 19.77
C ALA A 541 3.17 -17.68 18.64
N TRP A 542 3.88 -18.73 18.98
CA TRP A 542 4.38 -19.72 18.00
C TRP A 542 3.24 -20.38 17.23
N SER A 543 2.22 -20.89 17.95
CA SER A 543 1.09 -21.57 17.34
C SER A 543 0.33 -20.65 16.37
N SER A 544 0.11 -19.38 16.76
CA SER A 544 -0.55 -18.39 15.89
C SER A 544 0.23 -18.14 14.58
N LEU A 545 1.55 -17.92 14.68
CA LEU A 545 2.39 -17.68 13.50
C LEU A 545 2.47 -18.90 12.58
N LEU A 546 2.67 -20.10 13.16
CA LEU A 546 2.75 -21.34 12.38
C LEU A 546 1.42 -21.66 11.70
N THR A 547 0.28 -21.42 12.36
CA THR A 547 -1.05 -21.61 11.78
C THR A 547 -1.25 -20.63 10.59
N GLY A 548 -0.98 -19.33 10.76
CA GLY A 548 -1.12 -18.35 9.68
C GLY A 548 -0.22 -18.66 8.49
N CYS A 549 1.05 -18.98 8.75
CA CYS A 549 2.01 -19.34 7.71
C CYS A 549 1.62 -20.66 7.00
N GLY A 550 1.23 -21.69 7.75
CA GLY A 550 0.81 -22.98 7.18
C GLY A 550 -0.42 -22.85 6.29
N MET A 551 -1.42 -22.09 6.72
CA MET A 551 -2.59 -21.81 5.89
C MET A 551 -2.20 -21.04 4.62
N ALA A 552 -1.36 -20.00 4.72
CA ALA A 552 -0.93 -19.25 3.54
C ALA A 552 -0.18 -20.12 2.53
N LEU A 553 0.74 -20.97 2.98
CA LEU A 553 1.46 -21.91 2.12
C LEU A 553 0.49 -22.91 1.46
N SER A 554 -0.50 -23.41 2.20
CA SER A 554 -1.55 -24.30 1.66
C SER A 554 -2.35 -23.60 0.56
N TYR A 555 -2.70 -22.33 0.73
CA TYR A 555 -3.39 -21.55 -0.29
C TYR A 555 -2.54 -21.33 -1.55
N ILE A 556 -1.27 -20.94 -1.37
CA ILE A 556 -0.35 -20.74 -2.49
C ILE A 556 -0.19 -22.05 -3.27
N GLY A 557 -0.01 -23.17 -2.57
CA GLY A 557 0.07 -24.50 -3.17
C GLY A 557 -1.23 -24.88 -3.90
N MET A 558 -2.38 -24.67 -3.27
CA MET A 558 -3.68 -24.95 -3.88
C MET A 558 -3.88 -24.11 -5.15
N LYS A 559 -3.53 -22.82 -5.12
CA LYS A 559 -3.63 -21.95 -6.30
C LYS A 559 -2.69 -22.40 -7.42
N GLN A 560 -1.45 -22.76 -7.10
CA GLN A 560 -0.43 -23.17 -8.07
C GLN A 560 -0.78 -24.48 -8.78
N TYR A 561 -1.30 -25.44 -8.04
CA TYR A 561 -1.64 -26.77 -8.55
C TYR A 561 -3.13 -26.96 -8.87
N TRP A 562 -3.91 -25.87 -8.88
CA TRP A 562 -5.36 -25.94 -9.06
C TRP A 562 -5.77 -26.62 -10.35
N THR A 563 -5.19 -26.25 -11.48
CA THR A 563 -5.51 -26.82 -12.80
C THR A 563 -5.24 -28.32 -12.83
N SER A 564 -4.12 -28.76 -12.25
CA SER A 564 -3.77 -30.18 -12.15
C SER A 564 -4.73 -30.94 -11.22
N PHE A 565 -5.15 -30.31 -10.13
CA PHE A 565 -6.11 -30.88 -9.18
C PHE A 565 -7.50 -30.96 -9.80
N TYR A 566 -7.93 -29.95 -10.54
CA TYR A 566 -9.18 -29.96 -11.29
C TYR A 566 -9.19 -31.12 -12.31
N ALA A 567 -8.15 -31.25 -13.12
CA ALA A 567 -8.01 -32.35 -14.08
C ALA A 567 -7.96 -33.74 -13.41
N PHE A 568 -7.38 -33.83 -12.20
CA PHE A 568 -7.44 -35.06 -11.40
C PHE A 568 -8.86 -35.38 -10.95
N LEU A 569 -9.63 -34.41 -10.43
CA LEU A 569 -11.03 -34.60 -10.01
C LEU A 569 -11.90 -35.03 -11.19
N GLU A 570 -11.70 -34.42 -12.35
CA GLU A 570 -12.40 -34.78 -13.59
C GLU A 570 -12.09 -36.23 -14.03
N ARG A 571 -10.80 -36.61 -13.99
CA ARG A 571 -10.34 -37.98 -14.34
C ARG A 571 -10.92 -39.05 -13.42
N VAL A 572 -11.05 -38.77 -12.11
CA VAL A 572 -11.57 -39.69 -11.10
C VAL A 572 -13.11 -39.70 -11.09
N GLY A 573 -13.76 -38.71 -11.72
CA GLY A 573 -15.21 -38.57 -11.75
C GLY A 573 -15.80 -37.92 -10.48
N TRP A 574 -14.99 -37.27 -9.66
CA TRP A 574 -15.41 -36.62 -8.39
C TRP A 574 -15.68 -35.10 -8.54
N LEU A 575 -15.63 -34.56 -9.74
CA LEU A 575 -15.79 -33.13 -10.00
C LEU A 575 -17.17 -32.60 -9.59
N ASP A 576 -18.24 -33.36 -9.91
CA ASP A 576 -19.62 -32.97 -9.58
C ASP A 576 -19.87 -33.00 -8.07
N GLU A 577 -19.38 -34.03 -7.38
CA GLU A 577 -19.51 -34.16 -5.92
C GLU A 577 -18.72 -33.05 -5.22
N PHE A 578 -17.49 -32.80 -5.65
CA PHE A 578 -16.66 -31.69 -5.15
C PHE A 578 -17.35 -30.34 -5.37
N THR A 579 -17.89 -30.11 -6.56
CA THR A 579 -18.62 -28.87 -6.89
C THR A 579 -19.86 -28.72 -6.02
N ALA A 580 -20.62 -29.77 -5.80
CA ALA A 580 -21.79 -29.74 -4.91
C ALA A 580 -21.42 -29.42 -3.46
N VAL A 581 -20.33 -29.98 -2.95
CA VAL A 581 -19.81 -29.69 -1.61
C VAL A 581 -19.39 -28.23 -1.50
N VAL A 582 -18.58 -27.74 -2.44
CA VAL A 582 -18.08 -26.35 -2.46
C VAL A 582 -19.24 -25.35 -2.53
N GLN A 583 -20.21 -25.57 -3.41
CA GLN A 583 -21.41 -24.74 -3.52
C GLN A 583 -22.30 -24.84 -2.27
N GLY A 584 -22.45 -26.04 -1.70
CA GLY A 584 -23.18 -26.25 -0.46
C GLY A 584 -22.61 -25.45 0.72
N ILE A 585 -21.28 -25.33 0.79
CA ILE A 585 -20.59 -24.52 1.83
C ILE A 585 -20.80 -23.01 1.57
N SER A 586 -20.78 -22.55 0.32
CA SER A 586 -20.95 -21.11 0.01
C SER A 586 -22.40 -20.65 0.04
N LYS A 587 -23.36 -21.53 -0.23
CA LYS A 587 -24.79 -21.21 -0.33
C LYS A 587 -25.39 -20.40 0.84
N PRO A 588 -25.05 -20.64 2.13
CA PRO A 588 -25.54 -19.80 3.22
C PRO A 588 -25.05 -18.35 3.21
N PHE A 589 -23.99 -18.07 2.44
CA PHE A 589 -23.33 -16.77 2.37
C PHE A 589 -23.64 -16.01 1.08
N GLU A 590 -24.44 -16.59 0.18
CA GLU A 590 -24.91 -15.91 -1.04
C GLU A 590 -25.78 -14.69 -0.69
N PRO A 591 -25.70 -13.60 -1.46
CA PRO A 591 -24.88 -13.37 -2.67
C PRO A 591 -23.45 -12.88 -2.37
N ILE A 592 -23.04 -12.80 -1.12
CA ILE A 592 -21.77 -12.17 -0.69
C ILE A 592 -20.57 -13.04 -1.05
N ILE A 593 -20.65 -14.36 -0.83
CA ILE A 593 -19.63 -15.34 -1.19
C ILE A 593 -20.26 -16.34 -2.12
N VAL A 594 -19.77 -16.41 -3.35
CA VAL A 594 -20.22 -17.40 -4.36
C VAL A 594 -19.01 -18.17 -4.86
N TRP A 595 -18.84 -19.40 -4.40
CA TRP A 595 -17.77 -20.26 -4.87
C TRP A 595 -18.20 -21.04 -6.12
N ARG A 596 -17.56 -20.74 -7.24
CA ARG A 596 -17.77 -21.44 -8.50
C ARG A 596 -16.50 -22.22 -8.86
N VAL A 597 -16.63 -23.51 -9.03
CA VAL A 597 -15.53 -24.36 -9.47
C VAL A 597 -15.29 -24.15 -10.96
N ASN A 598 -14.06 -23.75 -11.33
CA ASN A 598 -13.67 -23.44 -12.69
C ASN A 598 -12.28 -24.05 -12.95
N PRO A 599 -11.99 -24.64 -14.12
CA PRO A 599 -10.70 -25.26 -14.42
C PRO A 599 -9.50 -24.31 -14.34
N TYR A 600 -9.73 -23.02 -14.61
CA TYR A 600 -8.64 -22.03 -14.72
C TYR A 600 -8.41 -21.18 -13.46
N LYS A 601 -9.37 -21.13 -12.56
CA LYS A 601 -9.32 -20.25 -11.39
C LYS A 601 -9.78 -20.97 -10.13
N CYS A 602 -8.96 -20.94 -9.08
CA CYS A 602 -9.30 -21.45 -7.76
C CYS A 602 -10.62 -20.83 -7.26
N PHE A 603 -11.48 -21.64 -6.66
CA PHE A 603 -12.81 -21.21 -6.18
C PHE A 603 -12.76 -20.24 -4.99
N VAL A 604 -11.68 -20.28 -4.18
CA VAL A 604 -11.46 -19.34 -3.06
C VAL A 604 -10.57 -18.20 -3.52
N ASN A 605 -10.92 -16.95 -3.19
CA ASN A 605 -10.08 -15.82 -3.49
C ASN A 605 -9.10 -15.51 -2.32
N ALA A 606 -8.07 -14.68 -2.60
CA ALA A 606 -7.02 -14.37 -1.61
C ALA A 606 -7.55 -13.61 -0.38
N TYR A 607 -8.58 -12.80 -0.52
CA TYR A 607 -9.18 -12.05 0.60
C TYR A 607 -9.97 -12.96 1.53
N GLU A 608 -10.74 -13.89 0.97
CA GLU A 608 -11.48 -14.90 1.73
C GLU A 608 -10.53 -15.74 2.56
N PHE A 609 -9.44 -16.20 1.91
CA PHE A 609 -8.45 -17.03 2.56
C PHE A 609 -7.66 -16.28 3.64
N ASN A 610 -7.30 -15.01 3.36
CA ASN A 610 -6.63 -14.15 4.34
C ASN A 610 -7.50 -13.95 5.60
N LEU A 611 -8.81 -13.73 5.44
CA LEU A 611 -9.73 -13.62 6.57
C LEU A 611 -9.75 -14.90 7.40
N MET A 612 -9.86 -16.06 6.75
CA MET A 612 -9.83 -17.37 7.43
C MET A 612 -8.52 -17.57 8.20
N ALA A 613 -7.39 -17.25 7.58
CA ALA A 613 -6.07 -17.38 8.22
C ALA A 613 -5.92 -16.47 9.44
N VAL A 614 -6.36 -15.21 9.34
CA VAL A 614 -6.28 -14.23 10.44
C VAL A 614 -7.17 -14.65 11.62
N LEU A 615 -8.42 -15.05 11.35
CA LEU A 615 -9.36 -15.46 12.40
C LEU A 615 -8.93 -16.78 13.08
N THR A 616 -8.51 -17.78 12.29
CA THR A 616 -8.01 -19.05 12.84
C THR A 616 -6.77 -18.81 13.70
N SER A 617 -5.82 -17.99 13.24
CA SER A 617 -4.63 -17.64 14.01
C SER A 617 -4.97 -16.92 15.32
N LEU A 618 -5.99 -16.05 15.34
CA LEU A 618 -6.47 -15.37 16.53
C LEU A 618 -7.04 -16.37 17.55
N ILE A 619 -7.89 -17.30 17.10
CA ILE A 619 -8.50 -18.32 17.95
C ILE A 619 -7.41 -19.23 18.54
N VAL A 620 -6.48 -19.72 17.70
CA VAL A 620 -5.37 -20.57 18.12
C VAL A 620 -4.49 -19.85 19.16
N TYR A 621 -4.17 -18.55 18.93
CA TYR A 621 -3.42 -17.77 19.93
C TYR A 621 -4.11 -17.75 21.29
N ILE A 622 -5.42 -17.44 21.33
CA ILE A 622 -6.19 -17.33 22.56
C ILE A 622 -6.27 -18.67 23.28
N VAL A 623 -6.62 -19.74 22.57
CA VAL A 623 -6.78 -21.09 23.13
C VAL A 623 -5.46 -21.61 23.71
N VAL A 624 -4.39 -21.61 22.89
CA VAL A 624 -3.09 -22.10 23.33
C VAL A 624 -2.51 -21.24 24.45
N SER A 625 -2.65 -19.91 24.39
CA SER A 625 -2.18 -19.05 25.49
C SER A 625 -2.91 -19.30 26.78
N LYS A 626 -4.24 -19.48 26.77
CA LYS A 626 -5.01 -19.79 27.98
C LYS A 626 -4.63 -21.16 28.56
N LEU A 627 -4.37 -22.16 27.73
CA LEU A 627 -3.96 -23.51 28.17
C LEU A 627 -2.54 -23.53 28.72
N THR A 628 -1.64 -22.67 28.24
CA THR A 628 -0.21 -22.68 28.60
C THR A 628 0.20 -21.57 29.58
N CYS A 629 -0.70 -20.62 29.91
CA CYS A 629 -0.39 -19.54 30.83
C CYS A 629 -0.36 -20.02 32.29
N LYS A 630 0.86 -20.15 32.82
CA LYS A 630 1.07 -20.46 34.25
C LYS A 630 1.12 -19.20 35.12
N GLU A 631 1.80 -18.14 34.61
CA GLU A 631 1.95 -16.86 35.30
C GLU A 631 1.61 -15.69 34.37
N PRO A 632 0.85 -14.68 34.85
CA PRO A 632 0.53 -13.51 34.04
C PRO A 632 1.77 -12.65 33.80
N PHE A 633 1.96 -12.21 32.57
CA PHE A 633 3.08 -11.37 32.17
C PHE A 633 2.98 -9.96 32.78
N ASN A 634 4.10 -9.39 33.23
CA ASN A 634 4.18 -8.04 33.76
C ASN A 634 4.20 -6.97 32.67
N LEU A 635 3.00 -6.57 32.20
CA LEU A 635 2.83 -5.53 31.19
C LEU A 635 3.28 -4.15 31.68
N ASP A 636 3.18 -3.84 32.99
CA ASP A 636 3.51 -2.52 33.51
C ASP A 636 5.01 -2.23 33.38
N ARG A 637 5.84 -3.28 33.51
CA ARG A 637 7.29 -3.18 33.25
C ARG A 637 7.59 -2.87 31.79
N MET A 638 6.98 -3.60 30.86
CA MET A 638 7.21 -3.42 29.41
C MET A 638 6.70 -2.07 28.90
N LEU A 639 5.62 -1.55 29.48
CA LEU A 639 4.98 -0.29 29.09
C LEU A 639 5.46 0.92 29.93
N HIS A 640 6.51 0.78 30.73
CA HIS A 640 7.07 1.84 31.58
C HIS A 640 6.02 2.53 32.48
N ARG A 641 5.14 1.73 33.15
CA ARG A 641 4.04 2.24 33.95
C ARG A 641 4.29 2.04 35.46
N GLY A 642 3.65 2.85 36.27
CA GLY A 642 3.76 2.76 37.72
C GLY A 642 5.20 2.98 38.21
N LYS A 643 5.77 2.04 38.95
CA LYS A 643 7.13 2.10 39.47
C LYS A 643 8.24 2.06 38.41
N TYR A 644 7.90 1.66 37.19
CA TYR A 644 8.80 1.60 36.04
C TYR A 644 8.71 2.85 35.13
N ASN A 645 8.02 3.91 35.57
CA ASN A 645 7.88 5.17 34.83
C ASN A 645 9.12 6.03 35.06
N LEU A 646 10.11 5.93 34.14
CA LEU A 646 11.37 6.66 34.18
C LEU A 646 11.19 8.15 33.85
N ASP A 647 10.28 8.48 32.93
CA ASP A 647 10.10 9.84 32.41
C ASP A 647 9.26 10.75 33.32
N LYS A 648 8.80 10.27 34.49
CA LYS A 648 7.87 10.97 35.42
C LYS A 648 6.67 11.62 34.70
N LEU A 649 6.31 11.12 33.53
CA LEU A 649 5.14 11.57 32.79
C LEU A 649 3.90 11.30 33.64
N ASN A 650 3.30 12.33 34.16
CA ASN A 650 2.06 12.29 34.93
C ASN A 650 0.93 11.76 34.01
N GLN A 651 0.74 10.46 33.97
CA GLN A 651 -0.46 9.85 33.42
C GLN A 651 -1.63 10.14 34.40
N ALA A 652 -2.11 11.36 34.40
CA ALA A 652 -3.31 11.70 35.15
C ALA A 652 -4.49 10.88 34.62
N LYS A 653 -4.90 9.87 35.39
CA LYS A 653 -6.13 9.10 35.14
C LYS A 653 -7.31 10.06 35.33
N SER A 654 -7.77 10.67 34.25
CA SER A 654 -8.95 11.48 34.25
C SER A 654 -10.18 10.59 34.53
N ALA A 655 -11.00 10.93 35.55
CA ALA A 655 -12.22 10.21 35.85
C ALA A 655 -13.24 10.29 34.69
N TRP A 656 -14.07 9.24 34.51
CA TRP A 656 -15.17 9.28 33.57
C TRP A 656 -16.31 10.12 34.17
N THR A 657 -16.57 11.30 33.63
CA THR A 657 -17.68 12.18 33.97
C THR A 657 -18.42 12.58 32.70
N TRP A 658 -19.69 12.96 32.81
CA TRP A 658 -20.47 13.43 31.66
C TRP A 658 -19.76 14.55 30.87
N ARG A 659 -19.02 15.42 31.54
CA ARG A 659 -18.22 16.49 30.89
C ARG A 659 -16.96 15.98 30.20
N THR A 660 -16.39 14.87 30.65
CA THR A 660 -15.17 14.29 30.09
C THR A 660 -15.45 13.16 29.11
N VAL A 661 -16.69 12.63 29.03
CA VAL A 661 -17.03 11.50 28.12
C VAL A 661 -16.69 11.85 26.68
N PHE A 662 -17.11 13.00 26.18
CA PHE A 662 -16.85 13.40 24.80
C PHE A 662 -15.34 13.58 24.50
N SER A 663 -14.60 14.23 25.41
CA SER A 663 -13.15 14.37 25.28
C SER A 663 -12.43 13.03 25.34
N LYS A 664 -12.95 12.08 26.12
CA LYS A 664 -12.38 10.72 26.19
C LYS A 664 -12.74 9.86 24.99
N LEU A 665 -13.94 9.99 24.44
CA LEU A 665 -14.34 9.34 23.17
C LEU A 665 -13.44 9.81 22.03
N ILE A 666 -13.08 11.10 22.01
CA ILE A 666 -12.12 11.67 21.05
C ILE A 666 -10.67 11.30 21.44
N GLY A 667 -10.44 10.67 22.59
CA GLY A 667 -9.10 10.29 23.05
C GLY A 667 -8.19 11.47 23.39
N ILE A 668 -8.77 12.64 23.80
CA ILE A 668 -8.02 13.82 24.22
C ILE A 668 -7.38 13.54 25.57
N THR A 669 -6.05 13.65 25.65
CA THR A 669 -5.26 13.50 26.88
C THR A 669 -4.83 14.88 27.39
N PRO A 670 -4.34 14.99 28.63
CA PRO A 670 -3.83 16.27 29.19
C PRO A 670 -2.67 16.87 28.39
N GLU A 671 -1.97 16.06 27.59
CA GLU A 671 -0.85 16.47 26.73
C GLU A 671 -1.29 17.33 25.52
N TYR A 672 -2.61 17.36 25.22
CA TYR A 672 -3.13 18.10 24.07
C TYR A 672 -3.06 19.60 24.29
N THR A 673 -2.36 20.29 23.37
CA THR A 673 -2.41 21.75 23.26
C THR A 673 -3.78 22.22 22.79
N PHE A 674 -4.04 23.51 22.78
CA PHE A 674 -5.29 24.05 22.24
C PHE A 674 -5.50 23.63 20.79
N TRP A 675 -4.47 23.77 19.94
CA TRP A 675 -4.54 23.39 18.52
C TRP A 675 -4.69 21.89 18.31
N ASP A 676 -4.07 21.04 19.14
CA ASP A 676 -4.27 19.58 19.07
C ASP A 676 -5.72 19.19 19.32
N ARG A 677 -6.38 19.88 20.25
CA ARG A 677 -7.81 19.68 20.53
C ARG A 677 -8.69 20.13 19.36
N VAL A 678 -8.34 21.24 18.69
CA VAL A 678 -9.03 21.72 17.49
C VAL A 678 -8.88 20.69 16.37
N ILE A 679 -7.67 20.21 16.08
CA ILE A 679 -7.38 19.18 15.07
C ILE A 679 -8.16 17.90 15.37
N ALA A 680 -8.07 17.37 16.57
CA ALA A 680 -8.75 16.12 16.93
C ALA A 680 -10.29 16.24 16.81
N ARG A 681 -10.87 17.38 17.24
CA ARG A 681 -12.30 17.65 17.08
C ARG A 681 -12.71 17.81 15.64
N SER A 682 -11.95 18.54 14.82
CA SER A 682 -12.26 18.73 13.39
C SER A 682 -12.20 17.41 12.63
N ILE A 683 -11.23 16.55 12.93
CA ILE A 683 -11.14 15.20 12.33
C ILE A 683 -12.33 14.33 12.77
N PHE A 684 -12.72 14.40 14.04
CA PHE A 684 -13.89 13.68 14.54
C PHE A 684 -15.18 14.16 13.84
N VAL A 685 -15.39 15.47 13.74
CA VAL A 685 -16.56 16.05 13.05
C VAL A 685 -16.56 15.66 11.58
N TYR A 686 -15.44 15.82 10.89
CA TYR A 686 -15.32 15.47 9.47
C TYR A 686 -15.57 13.98 9.22
N SER A 687 -14.94 13.10 10.00
CA SER A 687 -14.95 11.66 9.73
C SER A 687 -16.17 10.95 10.27
N ILE A 688 -16.58 11.29 11.52
CA ILE A 688 -17.68 10.59 12.19
C ILE A 688 -19.01 11.27 11.87
N ILE A 689 -19.11 12.61 12.08
CA ILE A 689 -20.39 13.30 11.93
C ILE A 689 -20.71 13.49 10.44
N TYR A 690 -19.81 14.06 9.66
CA TYR A 690 -20.06 14.32 8.24
C TYR A 690 -20.01 13.04 7.40
N ARG A 691 -18.84 12.35 7.34
CA ARG A 691 -18.65 11.23 6.41
C ARG A 691 -19.40 9.95 6.83
N PHE A 692 -19.38 9.58 8.10
CA PHE A 692 -20.02 8.35 8.53
C PHE A 692 -21.52 8.55 8.83
N ILE A 693 -21.89 9.47 9.71
CA ILE A 693 -23.31 9.66 10.07
C ILE A 693 -24.06 10.34 8.93
N GLY A 694 -23.62 11.51 8.48
CA GLY A 694 -24.30 12.31 7.47
C GLY A 694 -24.29 11.68 6.09
N SER A 695 -23.11 11.31 5.58
CA SER A 695 -22.98 10.84 4.20
C SER A 695 -23.14 9.32 4.01
N PHE A 696 -23.01 8.51 5.06
CA PHE A 696 -23.19 7.06 4.93
C PHE A 696 -24.42 6.56 5.68
N LEU A 697 -24.49 6.71 7.01
CA LEU A 697 -25.52 6.07 7.85
C LEU A 697 -26.94 6.59 7.56
N ILE A 698 -27.11 7.91 7.45
CA ILE A 698 -28.43 8.51 7.14
C ILE A 698 -28.88 8.04 5.76
N ILE A 699 -27.98 8.03 4.78
CA ILE A 699 -28.33 7.63 3.41
C ILE A 699 -28.55 6.13 3.34
N LEU A 700 -27.78 5.32 4.07
CA LEU A 700 -28.04 3.89 4.22
C LEU A 700 -29.47 3.63 4.75
N ILE A 701 -29.82 4.27 5.88
CA ILE A 701 -31.15 4.12 6.48
C ILE A 701 -32.23 4.59 5.52
N TRP A 702 -32.06 5.74 4.85
CA TRP A 702 -33.03 6.24 3.88
C TRP A 702 -33.28 5.23 2.77
N ASN A 703 -32.22 4.67 2.19
CA ASN A 703 -32.33 3.69 1.10
C ASN A 703 -32.92 2.33 1.53
N LEU A 704 -32.98 2.02 2.83
CA LEU A 704 -33.73 0.85 3.33
C LEU A 704 -35.23 1.05 3.21
N PHE A 705 -35.73 2.30 3.30
CA PHE A 705 -37.15 2.62 3.16
C PHE A 705 -37.50 2.99 1.72
N GLN A 706 -36.66 3.76 1.03
CA GLN A 706 -36.90 4.24 -0.31
C GLN A 706 -35.58 4.29 -1.09
N ARG A 707 -35.45 3.50 -2.11
CA ARG A 707 -34.27 3.48 -3.00
C ARG A 707 -34.12 4.81 -3.74
N TRP A 708 -32.91 5.34 -3.75
CA TRP A 708 -32.57 6.53 -4.49
C TRP A 708 -32.50 6.26 -5.99
N PRO A 709 -32.94 7.19 -6.84
CA PRO A 709 -32.71 7.12 -8.28
C PRO A 709 -31.22 7.39 -8.57
N GLN A 710 -30.75 6.92 -9.73
CA GLN A 710 -29.34 7.08 -10.15
C GLN A 710 -28.91 8.56 -10.21
N SER A 711 -29.80 9.48 -10.55
CA SER A 711 -29.53 10.92 -10.56
C SER A 711 -29.15 11.47 -9.17
N TRP A 712 -29.72 10.94 -8.09
CA TRP A 712 -29.38 11.33 -6.73
C TRP A 712 -28.01 10.79 -6.32
N TRP A 713 -27.70 9.55 -6.72
CA TRP A 713 -26.37 8.97 -6.51
C TRP A 713 -25.29 9.75 -7.25
N SER A 714 -25.56 10.24 -8.46
CA SER A 714 -24.65 11.11 -9.20
C SER A 714 -24.31 12.39 -8.42
N GLY A 715 -25.32 13.13 -7.93
CA GLY A 715 -25.14 14.32 -7.10
C GLY A 715 -24.41 14.01 -5.79
N TYR A 716 -24.75 12.90 -5.16
CA TYR A 716 -24.10 12.44 -3.93
C TYR A 716 -22.59 12.23 -4.12
N PHE A 717 -22.18 11.49 -5.15
CA PHE A 717 -20.75 11.25 -5.39
C PHE A 717 -19.99 12.48 -5.85
N LEU A 718 -20.66 13.37 -6.60
CA LEU A 718 -20.05 14.66 -6.94
C LEU A 718 -19.68 15.44 -5.67
N VAL A 719 -20.59 15.53 -4.72
CA VAL A 719 -20.36 16.28 -3.46
C VAL A 719 -19.39 15.55 -2.55
N THR A 720 -19.66 14.27 -2.23
CA THR A 720 -18.92 13.54 -1.18
C THR A 720 -17.58 12.99 -1.61
N SER A 721 -17.40 12.68 -2.89
CA SER A 721 -16.16 12.11 -3.41
C SER A 721 -15.29 13.09 -4.19
N MET A 722 -15.86 14.23 -4.68
CA MET A 722 -15.13 15.21 -5.47
C MET A 722 -15.05 16.58 -4.79
N LEU A 723 -16.15 17.28 -4.57
CA LEU A 723 -16.13 18.67 -4.13
C LEU A 723 -15.61 18.84 -2.70
N VAL A 724 -16.16 18.10 -1.73
CA VAL A 724 -15.73 18.24 -0.33
C VAL A 724 -14.30 17.76 -0.11
N PRO A 725 -13.89 16.56 -0.57
CA PRO A 725 -12.50 16.16 -0.45
C PRO A 725 -11.55 17.05 -1.27
N GLY A 726 -11.98 17.58 -2.41
CA GLY A 726 -11.21 18.57 -3.20
C GLY A 726 -10.94 19.85 -2.42
N PHE A 727 -11.96 20.42 -1.76
CA PHE A 727 -11.80 21.58 -0.87
C PHE A 727 -10.85 21.28 0.30
N VAL A 728 -11.04 20.14 0.98
CA VAL A 728 -10.14 19.68 2.06
C VAL A 728 -8.71 19.58 1.56
N THR A 729 -8.50 19.07 0.35
CA THR A 729 -7.18 18.96 -0.28
C THR A 729 -6.49 20.30 -0.41
N VAL A 730 -7.18 21.33 -0.91
CA VAL A 730 -6.59 22.66 -1.06
C VAL A 730 -6.14 23.20 0.31
N VAL A 731 -7.00 23.13 1.33
CA VAL A 731 -6.67 23.57 2.69
C VAL A 731 -5.48 22.82 3.26
N VAL A 732 -5.48 21.48 3.12
CA VAL A 732 -4.43 20.60 3.65
C VAL A 732 -3.09 20.82 2.96
N THR A 733 -3.07 21.10 1.68
CA THR A 733 -1.86 21.40 0.91
C THR A 733 -1.08 22.55 1.54
N PHE A 734 -1.74 23.67 1.80
CA PHE A 734 -1.10 24.83 2.44
C PHE A 734 -0.73 24.55 3.90
N TRP A 735 -1.65 23.99 4.65
CA TRP A 735 -1.45 23.73 6.09
C TRP A 735 -0.29 22.77 6.34
N PHE A 736 -0.29 21.61 5.69
CA PHE A 736 0.75 20.60 5.87
C PHE A 736 2.09 21.07 5.27
N GLY A 737 2.06 21.78 4.14
CA GLY A 737 3.27 22.32 3.54
C GLY A 737 4.01 23.27 4.51
N ILE A 738 3.29 24.25 5.08
CA ILE A 738 3.87 25.18 6.07
C ILE A 738 4.33 24.44 7.31
N GLY A 739 3.49 23.54 7.86
CA GLY A 739 3.83 22.75 9.05
C GLY A 739 5.06 21.88 8.85
N SER A 740 5.23 21.25 7.68
CA SER A 740 6.38 20.41 7.37
C SER A 740 7.68 21.20 7.25
N VAL A 741 7.64 22.40 6.66
CA VAL A 741 8.83 23.29 6.60
C VAL A 741 9.28 23.69 8.01
N ILE A 742 8.33 24.01 8.89
CA ILE A 742 8.62 24.37 10.30
C ILE A 742 9.21 23.16 11.03
N ASP A 743 8.60 21.98 10.93
CA ASP A 743 9.07 20.75 11.56
C ASP A 743 10.45 20.33 11.02
N MET A 744 10.68 20.49 9.72
CA MET A 744 11.98 20.18 9.10
C MET A 744 13.09 21.11 9.63
N ARG A 745 12.80 22.40 9.73
CA ARG A 745 13.75 23.36 10.35
C ARG A 745 14.04 22.95 11.79
N GLN A 746 13.01 22.62 12.58
CA GLN A 746 13.19 22.20 13.97
C GLN A 746 13.98 20.90 14.07
N LEU A 747 13.76 19.93 13.18
CA LEU A 747 14.54 18.70 13.11
C LEU A 747 16.03 18.97 12.96
N PHE A 748 16.43 19.88 12.04
CA PHE A 748 17.84 20.23 11.86
C PHE A 748 18.45 20.95 13.08
N ILE A 749 17.66 21.73 13.84
CA ILE A 749 18.10 22.35 15.09
C ILE A 749 18.29 21.25 16.15
N ASP A 750 17.31 20.38 16.34
CA ASP A 750 17.34 19.31 17.34
C ASP A 750 18.48 18.31 17.06
N LEU A 751 18.77 18.00 15.78
CA LEU A 751 19.91 17.18 15.37
C LEU A 751 21.29 17.77 15.77
N LYS A 752 21.42 19.11 15.84
CA LYS A 752 22.66 19.76 16.25
C LYS A 752 22.84 19.80 17.77
N THR A 753 21.74 19.83 18.52
CA THR A 753 21.75 20.06 19.99
C THR A 753 21.52 18.79 20.81
N ARG A 754 21.18 17.65 20.18
CA ARG A 754 20.84 16.40 20.86
C ARG A 754 22.02 15.80 21.65
N LYS A 755 21.69 15.09 22.72
CA LYS A 755 22.66 14.24 23.45
C LYS A 755 22.80 12.89 22.70
N ILE A 756 24.05 12.45 22.54
CA ILE A 756 24.39 11.18 21.89
C ILE A 756 24.37 10.06 22.94
N ASN A 757 23.63 8.97 22.65
CA ASN A 757 23.56 7.77 23.48
C ASN A 757 23.90 6.52 22.65
N PHE A 758 25.10 5.98 22.81
CA PHE A 758 25.57 4.80 22.08
C PHE A 758 24.95 3.48 22.58
N LEU A 759 24.33 3.46 23.77
CA LEU A 759 23.62 2.28 24.30
C LEU A 759 22.25 2.08 23.65
N ASP A 760 21.74 3.09 22.94
CA ASP A 760 20.49 3.01 22.19
C ASP A 760 20.73 2.36 20.81
N ASN A 761 21.03 1.07 20.82
CA ASN A 761 21.43 0.26 19.65
C ASN A 761 20.46 -0.89 19.32
N GLY A 762 19.32 -1.01 20.03
CA GLY A 762 18.30 -2.04 19.82
C GLY A 762 18.55 -3.39 20.50
N GLN A 763 19.58 -3.48 21.36
CA GLN A 763 19.83 -4.68 22.17
C GLN A 763 18.85 -4.77 23.35
N VAL A 764 18.49 -6.01 23.72
CA VAL A 764 17.58 -6.33 24.81
C VAL A 764 18.31 -7.17 25.84
N GLU A 765 18.18 -6.79 27.11
CA GLU A 765 18.70 -7.56 28.24
C GLU A 765 17.65 -7.61 29.37
N GLY A 766 17.36 -8.81 29.86
CA GLY A 766 16.38 -9.01 30.93
C GLY A 766 14.96 -8.47 30.59
N ASN A 767 14.50 -8.60 29.36
CA ASN A 767 13.22 -8.11 28.83
C ASN A 767 13.07 -6.55 28.84
N MET A 768 14.18 -5.81 28.77
CA MET A 768 14.23 -4.35 28.66
C MET A 768 15.29 -3.94 27.63
N SER A 769 15.18 -2.74 27.07
CA SER A 769 16.26 -2.20 26.22
C SER A 769 17.53 -1.95 27.06
N LEU A 770 18.70 -2.06 26.46
CA LEU A 770 19.97 -1.84 27.14
C LEU A 770 20.07 -0.40 27.68
N ALA A 771 19.53 0.57 26.94
CA ALA A 771 19.49 1.97 27.36
C ALA A 771 18.60 2.20 28.59
N ASP A 772 17.39 1.62 28.60
CA ASP A 772 16.46 1.75 29.74
C ASP A 772 16.97 1.02 30.99
N LYS A 773 17.67 -0.13 30.80
CA LYS A 773 18.28 -0.86 31.90
C LYS A 773 19.35 -0.02 32.57
N ALA A 774 20.24 0.60 31.79
CA ALA A 774 21.29 1.45 32.30
C ALA A 774 20.72 2.67 33.05
N GLU A 775 19.63 3.27 32.53
CA GLU A 775 18.96 4.42 33.16
C GLU A 775 18.28 4.02 34.49
N LEU A 776 17.65 2.84 34.57
CA LEU A 776 17.09 2.31 35.81
C LEU A 776 18.16 2.03 36.85
N GLU A 777 19.26 1.41 36.46
CA GLU A 777 20.38 1.12 37.37
C GLU A 777 21.01 2.42 37.92
N ALA A 778 21.13 3.45 37.08
CA ALA A 778 21.61 4.77 37.51
C ALA A 778 20.66 5.45 38.51
N LEU A 779 19.34 5.37 38.27
CA LEU A 779 18.35 5.91 39.20
C LEU A 779 18.27 5.17 40.53
N ASP A 780 18.43 3.84 40.51
CA ASP A 780 18.45 3.05 41.74
C ASP A 780 19.73 3.28 42.54
N ALA A 781 20.87 3.51 41.87
CA ALA A 781 22.11 3.89 42.52
C ALA A 781 22.01 5.29 43.18
N GLY A 782 21.45 6.29 42.44
CA GLY A 782 21.26 7.62 42.98
C GLY A 782 20.30 7.67 44.20
N LYS A 783 19.22 6.85 44.17
CA LYS A 783 18.31 6.70 45.31
C LYS A 783 18.97 6.04 46.55
N LYS A 784 19.93 5.16 46.31
CA LYS A 784 20.71 4.51 47.35
C LYS A 784 21.65 5.48 48.01
N GLU A 785 22.37 6.32 47.20
CA GLU A 785 23.20 7.40 47.69
C GLU A 785 22.40 8.47 48.48
N GLU A 786 21.23 8.89 47.99
CA GLU A 786 20.35 9.79 48.74
C GLU A 786 19.89 9.22 50.08
N LYS A 787 19.59 7.90 50.13
CA LYS A 787 19.20 7.24 51.36
C LYS A 787 20.38 7.07 52.32
N ASP A 788 21.55 6.79 51.80
CA ASP A 788 22.75 6.64 52.63
C ASP A 788 23.23 8.01 53.15
N ASN A 789 23.14 9.08 52.35
CA ASN A 789 23.40 10.44 52.75
C ASN A 789 22.33 11.01 53.74
N ALA A 790 21.10 10.51 53.67
CA ALA A 790 20.04 10.89 54.63
C ALA A 790 20.12 10.10 55.95
N LYS A 791 20.93 9.05 56.04
CA LYS A 791 21.19 8.27 57.26
C LYS A 791 22.50 8.63 57.92
N ALA A 792 23.44 9.27 57.21
CA ALA A 792 24.63 9.91 57.73
C ALA A 792 24.32 11.35 58.22
#